data_8f1b41a8306768e2995d64b6aab7c1bd
#
_entry.id   8f1b41a8306768e2995d64b6aab7c1bd
#
_cell.length_a   1.000
_cell.length_b   1.000
_cell.length_c   1.000
_cell.angle_alpha   90.00
_cell.angle_beta   90.00
_cell.angle_gamma   90.00
#
_symmetry.space_group_name_H-M   'P 1'
#
loop_
_entity.id
_entity.type
_entity.pdbx_description
1 polymer ?
#
loop_
_entity_poly.entity_id
_entity_poly.type
_entity_poly.pdbx_seq_one_letter_code
_entity_poly.pdbx_strand_id
1 'polypeptide(L)'
;MSLCSKCNKEIDDNTELCDNCSKAVIESEADKKEVSKKKSSLTSVLIGVGALALAVIASVFFLVNKKQEKTDGESIKNFAYIKDNELFISNLSNKKPINIDWNIENKYEEEDSPSRIYGIEGIIRFSKDERLIFYPYETKETTYTLYYKDISKPNKKPVMIDEGISKEFHYSVSDDNVVTYVKKSGNTIYQYDVEKNKKEKIDSKIKDSISLYMNDAGGQILYLKEDGELYFKEKGKDKEKLSSGVSEIDSYMYMEGKGYSVLYLKDDKVYKKEADEEEVELSQEVGGIVRPGGEDKFYYTKNIDSSVDTLMDYVEDDMKEQDEAMEKPYISLNYPYQSEYSSKEEYQAALDAYNLAKEEYSKAEDEYEEKEKRDMLRQELSMETLPQSGKELYYFDKKESRKLSDKFIRIESESSVLDESVMVIIEKADEDSKKVKLSELRDKYDAYNKLGYDLSEKGERVIVVGSKIFNVEKEGATSFRVSSNGDTIYFMADIDEGEKTGIIYEIKVKDGSISTPQVYDEEVYSEYLSIYDDKLMYFKNTTDNPNRRSGDYEANLGTLYIDKNKIDEKVYTREMVYNILNSGSKDILYYYTYYDIAKSEGELKVYDGNQPKSVKEAVHDFVKLEDDSVLYLRDYNNDKHKGTLSLYKDGESKDIDEEVMMIIKNAYIIR
;
A
#
# COMPACT_ATOMS: atom_id res chain seq x y z
N MET A 1 -27.86 5.54 -32.02
CA MET A 1 -28.72 6.53 -31.31
C MET A 1 -27.86 7.32 -30.38
N SER A 2 -27.85 8.62 -30.55
CA SER A 2 -27.08 9.52 -29.67
C SER A 2 -27.98 10.05 -28.54
N LEU A 3 -27.36 10.59 -27.50
CA LEU A 3 -28.08 11.19 -26.37
C LEU A 3 -28.03 12.71 -26.46
N CYS A 4 -29.12 13.37 -26.11
CA CYS A 4 -29.20 14.82 -26.03
C CYS A 4 -28.20 15.34 -24.95
N SER A 5 -27.30 16.23 -25.34
CA SER A 5 -26.25 16.78 -24.50
C SER A 5 -26.75 17.56 -23.27
N LYS A 6 -28.05 17.86 -23.18
CA LYS A 6 -28.66 18.68 -22.11
C LYS A 6 -29.59 17.91 -21.18
N CYS A 7 -30.24 16.81 -21.63
CA CYS A 7 -31.19 16.07 -20.80
C CYS A 7 -31.09 14.55 -20.89
N ASN A 8 -30.10 14.01 -21.56
CA ASN A 8 -29.81 12.58 -21.76
C ASN A 8 -30.98 11.74 -22.35
N LYS A 9 -31.86 12.33 -23.11
CA LYS A 9 -32.88 11.57 -23.89
C LYS A 9 -32.31 11.13 -25.22
N GLU A 10 -32.72 9.97 -25.69
CA GLU A 10 -32.36 9.45 -27.02
C GLU A 10 -32.82 10.38 -28.15
N ILE A 11 -31.95 10.62 -29.11
CA ILE A 11 -32.13 11.48 -30.27
C ILE A 11 -31.57 10.80 -31.52
N ASP A 12 -31.98 11.26 -32.69
CA ASP A 12 -31.44 10.77 -33.96
C ASP A 12 -29.99 11.21 -34.19
N ASP A 13 -29.22 10.36 -34.87
CA ASP A 13 -27.75 10.46 -34.98
C ASP A 13 -27.17 11.75 -35.60
N ASN A 14 -28.02 12.72 -35.99
CA ASN A 14 -27.61 13.98 -36.60
C ASN A 14 -28.00 15.23 -35.79
N THR A 15 -28.43 15.09 -34.54
CA THR A 15 -28.80 16.23 -33.69
C THR A 15 -28.07 16.20 -32.36
N GLU A 16 -27.64 17.36 -31.82
CA GLU A 16 -27.00 17.47 -30.52
C GLU A 16 -28.00 17.69 -29.37
N LEU A 17 -29.24 18.12 -29.68
CA LEU A 17 -30.28 18.42 -28.70
C LEU A 17 -31.61 17.80 -29.13
N CYS A 18 -32.41 17.32 -28.18
CA CYS A 18 -33.78 16.87 -28.44
C CYS A 18 -34.70 18.05 -28.70
N ASP A 19 -35.85 17.80 -29.37
CA ASP A 19 -36.81 18.84 -29.76
C ASP A 19 -37.27 19.76 -28.64
N ASN A 20 -37.40 19.26 -27.40
CA ASN A 20 -37.77 20.08 -26.23
C ASN A 20 -36.63 21.00 -25.78
N CYS A 21 -35.39 20.54 -25.85
CA CYS A 21 -34.23 21.36 -25.48
C CYS A 21 -33.90 22.37 -26.58
N SER A 22 -34.10 22.04 -27.86
CA SER A 22 -33.97 22.96 -28.99
C SER A 22 -35.03 24.05 -28.95
N LYS A 23 -36.30 23.74 -28.66
CA LYS A 23 -37.35 24.75 -28.48
C LYS A 23 -37.08 25.73 -27.36
N ALA A 24 -36.58 25.22 -26.20
CA ALA A 24 -36.23 26.06 -25.05
C ALA A 24 -35.07 27.02 -25.35
N VAL A 25 -34.14 26.66 -26.21
CA VAL A 25 -33.06 27.52 -26.68
C VAL A 25 -33.57 28.57 -27.65
N ILE A 26 -34.46 28.20 -28.58
CA ILE A 26 -35.08 29.12 -29.56
C ILE A 26 -35.99 30.13 -28.85
N GLU A 27 -36.78 29.72 -27.87
CA GLU A 27 -37.62 30.62 -27.05
C GLU A 27 -36.77 31.60 -26.25
N SER A 28 -35.64 31.18 -25.69
CA SER A 28 -34.73 32.05 -24.96
C SER A 28 -34.00 33.07 -25.84
N GLU A 29 -33.80 32.77 -27.13
CA GLU A 29 -33.24 33.70 -28.12
C GLU A 29 -34.30 34.63 -28.73
N ALA A 30 -35.53 34.16 -28.86
CA ALA A 30 -36.67 34.97 -29.34
C ALA A 30 -37.02 36.08 -28.35
N ASP A 31 -37.08 35.80 -27.06
CA ASP A 31 -37.31 36.80 -25.99
C ASP A 31 -36.23 37.87 -25.97
N LYS A 32 -34.99 37.54 -26.28
CA LYS A 32 -33.89 38.53 -26.39
C LYS A 32 -34.00 39.45 -27.61
N LYS A 33 -34.71 39.06 -28.70
CA LYS A 33 -34.92 39.87 -29.89
C LYS A 33 -36.13 40.77 -29.82
N GLU A 34 -37.19 40.43 -29.04
CA GLU A 34 -38.37 41.30 -28.90
C GLU A 34 -38.19 42.51 -27.98
N VAL A 35 -37.27 42.42 -26.99
CA VAL A 35 -36.98 43.54 -26.11
C VAL A 35 -36.17 44.67 -26.80
N SER A 36 -35.59 44.44 -27.98
CA SER A 36 -34.72 45.41 -28.69
C SER A 36 -35.44 46.33 -29.70
N LYS A 37 -36.79 46.24 -29.91
CA LYS A 37 -37.48 46.98 -30.95
C LYS A 37 -38.49 48.03 -30.52
N LYS A 38 -38.58 48.39 -29.23
CA LYS A 38 -39.43 49.53 -28.80
C LYS A 38 -38.73 50.32 -27.71
N LYS A 39 -37.91 51.25 -28.07
CA LYS A 39 -37.67 52.56 -27.40
C LYS A 39 -36.47 53.26 -28.03
N SER A 40 -36.70 54.01 -29.05
CA SER A 40 -35.75 54.98 -29.54
C SER A 40 -36.15 56.39 -29.03
N SER A 41 -35.14 57.13 -28.71
CA SER A 41 -35.08 58.59 -28.46
C SER A 41 -35.39 59.03 -27.01
N LEU A 42 -34.47 59.55 -26.37
CA LEU A 42 -34.29 60.31 -25.15
C LEU A 42 -33.64 59.62 -23.94
N THR A 43 -33.23 58.34 -24.03
CA THR A 43 -32.53 57.68 -22.90
C THR A 43 -31.06 57.36 -23.21
N SER A 44 -30.58 57.77 -24.36
CA SER A 44 -29.28 57.35 -24.87
C SER A 44 -28.06 57.96 -24.11
N VAL A 45 -28.23 59.01 -23.33
CA VAL A 45 -27.13 59.60 -22.54
C VAL A 45 -27.06 59.00 -21.13
N LEU A 46 -28.19 58.64 -20.52
CA LEU A 46 -28.22 58.03 -19.20
C LEU A 46 -27.90 56.54 -19.23
N ILE A 47 -28.24 55.82 -20.33
CA ILE A 47 -27.92 54.40 -20.50
C ILE A 47 -26.42 54.20 -20.81
N GLY A 48 -25.79 55.14 -21.51
CA GLY A 48 -24.35 55.14 -21.76
C GLY A 48 -23.50 55.24 -20.49
N VAL A 49 -23.91 56.09 -19.54
CA VAL A 49 -23.22 56.23 -18.26
C VAL A 49 -23.51 55.07 -17.32
N GLY A 50 -24.73 54.51 -17.34
CA GLY A 50 -25.08 53.33 -16.56
C GLY A 50 -24.42 52.04 -17.10
N ALA A 51 -24.31 51.88 -18.43
CA ALA A 51 -23.64 50.74 -19.03
C ALA A 51 -22.11 50.81 -18.84
N LEU A 52 -21.52 52.00 -18.87
CA LEU A 52 -20.10 52.21 -18.53
C LEU A 52 -19.84 51.95 -17.03
N ALA A 53 -20.72 52.38 -16.16
CA ALA A 53 -20.61 52.14 -14.72
C ALA A 53 -20.75 50.63 -14.40
N LEU A 54 -21.71 49.95 -15.04
CA LEU A 54 -21.87 48.50 -14.91
C LEU A 54 -20.71 47.69 -15.53
N ALA A 55 -20.17 48.15 -16.68
CA ALA A 55 -18.99 47.55 -17.26
C ALA A 55 -17.73 47.77 -16.42
N VAL A 56 -17.59 48.93 -15.80
CA VAL A 56 -16.48 49.21 -14.86
C VAL A 56 -16.68 48.40 -13.56
N ILE A 57 -17.88 48.34 -13.03
CA ILE A 57 -18.19 47.50 -11.85
C ILE A 57 -17.98 46.01 -12.18
N ALA A 58 -18.44 45.50 -13.34
CA ALA A 58 -18.19 44.14 -13.79
C ALA A 58 -16.71 43.87 -14.04
N SER A 59 -15.97 44.84 -14.61
CA SER A 59 -14.51 44.74 -14.82
C SER A 59 -13.74 44.79 -13.51
N VAL A 60 -14.15 45.62 -12.56
CA VAL A 60 -13.57 45.67 -11.21
C VAL A 60 -13.93 44.39 -10.44
N PHE A 61 -15.17 43.89 -10.55
CA PHE A 61 -15.55 42.61 -9.95
C PHE A 61 -14.79 41.44 -10.58
N PHE A 62 -14.61 41.45 -11.90
CA PHE A 62 -13.82 40.46 -12.61
C PHE A 62 -12.31 40.57 -12.30
N LEU A 63 -11.78 41.78 -12.14
CA LEU A 63 -10.40 41.98 -11.73
C LEU A 63 -10.18 41.69 -10.24
N VAL A 64 -11.15 41.98 -9.39
CA VAL A 64 -11.10 41.62 -7.95
C VAL A 64 -11.24 40.11 -7.80
N ASN A 65 -12.20 39.45 -8.46
CA ASN A 65 -12.30 37.98 -8.46
C ASN A 65 -11.08 37.35 -9.15
N LYS A 66 -10.53 37.87 -10.27
CA LYS A 66 -9.28 37.39 -10.84
C LYS A 66 -8.06 37.64 -9.94
N LYS A 67 -8.08 38.69 -9.12
CA LYS A 67 -7.06 38.86 -8.07
C LYS A 67 -7.29 37.93 -6.88
N GLN A 68 -8.54 37.61 -6.53
CA GLN A 68 -8.86 36.63 -5.50
C GLN A 68 -8.58 35.18 -5.99
N GLU A 69 -8.94 34.84 -7.23
CA GLU A 69 -8.58 33.53 -7.82
C GLU A 69 -7.06 33.35 -8.03
N LYS A 70 -6.28 34.44 -8.13
CA LYS A 70 -4.81 34.35 -8.16
C LYS A 70 -4.14 34.36 -6.79
N THR A 71 -4.88 34.65 -5.72
CA THR A 71 -4.37 34.56 -4.34
C THR A 71 -4.80 33.28 -3.61
N ASP A 72 -5.74 32.50 -4.15
CA ASP A 72 -6.13 31.19 -3.61
C ASP A 72 -5.32 30.01 -4.21
N GLY A 73 -4.28 30.27 -5.00
CA GLY A 73 -3.54 29.27 -5.77
C GLY A 73 -2.16 28.86 -5.26
N GLU A 74 -1.67 29.43 -4.16
CA GLU A 74 -0.43 28.96 -3.53
C GLU A 74 -0.65 28.76 -2.03
N SER A 75 -1.32 27.70 -1.63
CA SER A 75 -1.21 27.23 -0.26
C SER A 75 0.24 26.77 -0.06
N ILE A 76 1.01 27.59 0.61
CA ILE A 76 2.39 27.29 0.95
C ILE A 76 2.32 26.19 2.01
N LYS A 77 2.63 24.95 1.59
CA LYS A 77 2.54 23.80 2.46
C LYS A 77 3.68 23.76 3.47
N ASN A 78 3.32 23.46 4.69
CA ASN A 78 4.29 23.19 5.73
C ASN A 78 4.91 21.82 5.52
N PHE A 79 6.19 21.68 5.87
CA PHE A 79 6.90 20.41 5.92
C PHE A 79 7.66 20.28 7.22
N ALA A 80 7.84 19.04 7.64
CA ALA A 80 8.48 18.69 8.90
C ALA A 80 9.79 17.93 8.67
N TYR A 81 10.76 18.16 9.55
CA TYR A 81 12.06 17.49 9.52
C TYR A 81 12.67 17.41 10.92
N ILE A 82 13.64 16.53 11.08
CA ILE A 82 14.40 16.38 12.32
C ILE A 82 15.78 17.00 12.17
N LYS A 83 16.15 17.82 13.13
CA LYS A 83 17.47 18.40 13.31
C LYS A 83 17.88 18.36 14.76
N ASP A 84 19.09 17.89 15.06
CA ASP A 84 19.59 17.75 16.43
C ASP A 84 18.63 17.01 17.37
N ASN A 85 17.96 15.97 16.83
CA ASN A 85 16.91 15.19 17.50
C ASN A 85 15.65 15.98 17.88
N GLU A 86 15.46 17.17 17.37
CA GLU A 86 14.28 18.00 17.58
C GLU A 86 13.44 18.11 16.29
N LEU A 87 12.12 18.20 16.46
CA LEU A 87 11.17 18.37 15.35
C LEU A 87 11.06 19.85 14.95
N PHE A 88 11.33 20.12 13.70
CA PHE A 88 11.18 21.43 13.08
C PHE A 88 10.12 21.43 12.00
N ILE A 89 9.47 22.58 11.84
CA ILE A 89 8.56 22.86 10.74
C ILE A 89 9.05 24.06 9.97
N SER A 90 8.97 23.98 8.65
CA SER A 90 9.20 25.11 7.76
C SER A 90 8.14 25.13 6.66
N ASN A 91 8.06 26.26 5.98
CA ASN A 91 7.34 26.43 4.73
C ASN A 91 8.06 27.45 3.86
N LEU A 92 7.61 27.60 2.60
CA LEU A 92 8.26 28.49 1.64
C LEU A 92 8.26 29.96 2.03
N SER A 93 7.31 30.39 2.89
CA SER A 93 7.16 31.78 3.32
C SER A 93 7.88 32.11 4.63
N ASN A 94 8.23 31.10 5.43
CA ASN A 94 8.89 31.32 6.70
C ASN A 94 10.37 31.65 6.52
N LYS A 95 10.79 32.76 7.10
CA LYS A 95 12.20 33.15 7.10
C LYS A 95 13.07 32.26 8.01
N LYS A 96 12.47 31.63 8.99
CA LYS A 96 13.15 30.70 9.91
C LYS A 96 12.23 29.52 10.24
N PRO A 97 12.79 28.30 10.34
CA PRO A 97 12.08 27.15 10.82
C PRO A 97 11.55 27.35 12.25
N ILE A 98 10.44 26.67 12.53
CA ILE A 98 9.79 26.70 13.84
C ILE A 98 10.16 25.41 14.57
N ASN A 99 10.87 25.52 15.71
CA ASN A 99 11.11 24.39 16.60
C ASN A 99 9.81 24.08 17.36
N ILE A 100 9.45 22.78 17.42
CA ILE A 100 8.21 22.31 18.07
C ILE A 100 8.42 22.00 19.55
N ASP A 101 9.63 22.18 20.07
CA ASP A 101 10.02 21.81 21.45
C ASP A 101 9.81 20.30 21.75
N TRP A 102 10.04 19.44 20.76
CA TRP A 102 9.95 18.00 20.88
C TRP A 102 11.31 17.36 20.56
N ASN A 103 11.83 16.64 21.54
CA ASN A 103 13.14 15.97 21.43
C ASN A 103 12.93 14.46 21.40
N ILE A 104 13.50 13.80 20.40
CA ILE A 104 13.40 12.36 20.18
C ILE A 104 14.23 11.55 21.18
N GLU A 105 15.44 12.02 21.55
CA GLU A 105 16.36 11.27 22.39
C GLU A 105 15.82 10.94 23.79
N ASN A 106 15.07 11.84 24.37
CA ASN A 106 14.57 11.69 25.74
C ASN A 106 13.40 10.69 25.87
N LYS A 107 13.06 9.94 24.81
CA LYS A 107 11.76 9.24 24.75
C LYS A 107 11.80 7.81 24.25
N TYR A 108 12.97 7.32 23.90
CA TYR A 108 13.20 5.94 23.49
C TYR A 108 14.40 5.38 24.28
N GLU A 109 14.11 4.48 25.23
CA GLU A 109 15.11 3.93 26.19
C GLU A 109 16.04 2.86 25.63
N GLU A 110 16.12 2.62 24.30
CA GLU A 110 16.99 1.57 23.76
C GLU A 110 17.88 2.05 22.62
N GLU A 111 19.09 1.51 22.59
CA GLU A 111 20.27 1.92 21.85
C GLU A 111 20.17 1.88 20.29
N ASP A 112 20.78 2.88 19.68
CA ASP A 112 21.46 2.94 18.37
C ASP A 112 20.83 2.30 17.11
N SER A 113 19.57 2.64 16.73
CA SER A 113 19.10 2.29 15.39
C SER A 113 18.32 3.41 14.70
N PRO A 114 18.69 3.81 13.47
CA PRO A 114 17.89 4.72 12.62
C PRO A 114 16.47 4.21 12.37
N SER A 115 16.24 2.90 12.47
CA SER A 115 14.92 2.27 12.30
C SER A 115 13.84 2.75 13.31
N ARG A 116 14.24 3.38 14.41
CA ARG A 116 13.31 3.92 15.43
C ARG A 116 12.57 5.17 14.98
N ILE A 117 13.17 5.95 14.09
CA ILE A 117 12.60 7.18 13.58
C ILE A 117 11.47 6.85 12.59
N TYR A 118 11.57 5.78 11.84
CA TYR A 118 10.54 5.33 10.87
C TYR A 118 9.17 5.05 11.51
N GLY A 119 9.11 4.59 12.77
CA GLY A 119 7.85 4.37 13.49
C GLY A 119 7.11 5.65 13.88
N ILE A 120 7.79 6.81 13.89
CA ILE A 120 7.22 8.10 14.27
C ILE A 120 6.63 8.83 13.08
N GLU A 121 7.17 8.65 11.90
CA GLU A 121 6.72 9.31 10.67
C GLU A 121 5.21 9.13 10.43
N GLY A 122 4.67 7.93 10.65
CA GLY A 122 3.25 7.64 10.47
C GLY A 122 2.32 8.27 11.52
N ILE A 123 2.88 8.92 12.57
CA ILE A 123 2.10 9.48 13.67
C ILE A 123 2.08 11.02 13.66
N ILE A 124 2.92 11.67 12.85
CA ILE A 124 2.91 13.14 12.72
C ILE A 124 1.94 13.53 11.61
N ARG A 125 1.02 14.46 11.91
CA ARG A 125 0.00 14.94 10.95
C ARG A 125 -0.21 16.44 11.03
N PHE A 126 -0.51 17.05 9.89
CA PHE A 126 -1.01 18.43 9.83
C PHE A 126 -2.54 18.46 9.79
N SER A 127 -3.14 19.55 10.29
CA SER A 127 -4.53 19.87 9.97
C SER A 127 -4.68 20.21 8.49
N LYS A 128 -5.89 20.09 7.93
CA LYS A 128 -6.18 20.41 6.52
C LYS A 128 -5.80 21.85 6.15
N ASP A 129 -5.98 22.80 7.05
CA ASP A 129 -5.58 24.20 6.91
C ASP A 129 -4.10 24.42 7.24
N GLU A 130 -3.36 23.34 7.55
CA GLU A 130 -1.94 23.33 7.92
C GLU A 130 -1.55 24.28 9.08
N ARG A 131 -2.53 24.78 9.80
CA ARG A 131 -2.31 25.64 10.97
C ARG A 131 -1.85 24.88 12.20
N LEU A 132 -2.25 23.61 12.31
CA LEU A 132 -1.93 22.76 13.45
C LEU A 132 -1.03 21.60 13.03
N ILE A 133 -0.09 21.25 13.89
CA ILE A 133 0.63 19.98 13.81
C ILE A 133 0.29 19.12 15.01
N PHE A 134 0.03 17.84 14.78
CA PHE A 134 -0.23 16.79 15.76
C PHE A 134 0.94 15.83 15.81
N TYR A 135 1.40 15.47 17.01
CA TYR A 135 2.57 14.62 17.16
C TYR A 135 2.60 13.90 18.52
N PRO A 136 3.21 12.71 18.61
CA PRO A 136 3.40 12.01 19.88
C PRO A 136 4.50 12.71 20.69
N TYR A 137 4.24 13.03 21.94
CA TYR A 137 5.24 13.66 22.80
C TYR A 137 6.01 12.67 23.65
N GLU A 138 5.33 11.74 24.31
CA GLU A 138 5.92 10.66 25.10
C GLU A 138 5.45 9.32 24.53
N THR A 139 6.38 8.41 24.26
CA THR A 139 6.06 7.09 23.78
C THR A 139 6.50 6.04 24.80
N LYS A 140 5.58 5.09 25.07
CA LYS A 140 5.84 3.86 25.81
C LYS A 140 5.76 2.69 24.84
N GLU A 141 6.05 1.48 25.30
CA GLU A 141 6.01 0.29 24.44
C GLU A 141 4.74 0.17 23.60
N THR A 142 3.56 0.32 24.19
CA THR A 142 2.25 0.13 23.51
C THR A 142 1.40 1.39 23.41
N THR A 143 1.84 2.52 23.96
CA THR A 143 1.06 3.76 24.00
C THR A 143 1.93 4.99 23.77
N TYR A 144 1.28 6.12 23.49
CA TYR A 144 1.89 7.45 23.44
C TYR A 144 0.96 8.51 24.03
N THR A 145 1.53 9.69 24.29
CA THR A 145 0.80 10.92 24.63
C THR A 145 0.75 11.81 23.39
N LEU A 146 -0.42 12.24 22.97
CA LEU A 146 -0.61 13.07 21.79
C LEU A 146 -0.72 14.54 22.14
N TYR A 147 0.02 15.36 21.42
CA TYR A 147 0.01 16.82 21.52
C TYR A 147 -0.34 17.44 20.18
N TYR A 148 -0.79 18.70 20.23
CA TYR A 148 -0.80 19.56 19.05
C TYR A 148 -0.16 20.91 19.34
N LYS A 149 0.33 21.57 18.29
CA LYS A 149 0.84 22.95 18.33
C LYS A 149 0.23 23.76 17.20
N ASP A 150 -0.20 24.98 17.53
CA ASP A 150 -0.61 25.99 16.56
C ASP A 150 0.64 26.69 16.02
N ILE A 151 1.04 26.35 14.77
CA ILE A 151 2.27 26.87 14.16
C ILE A 151 2.15 28.34 13.74
N SER A 152 0.93 28.89 13.66
CA SER A 152 0.72 30.33 13.49
C SER A 152 1.09 31.13 14.74
N LYS A 153 1.24 30.42 15.89
CA LYS A 153 1.59 30.99 17.19
C LYS A 153 2.82 30.28 17.79
N PRO A 154 3.99 30.40 17.15
CA PRO A 154 5.17 29.60 17.48
C PRO A 154 5.63 29.70 18.94
N ASN A 155 5.38 30.85 19.58
CA ASN A 155 5.74 31.09 21.00
C ASN A 155 4.76 30.47 22.02
N LYS A 156 3.62 29.92 21.57
CA LYS A 156 2.71 29.21 22.48
C LYS A 156 3.22 27.78 22.69
N LYS A 157 3.11 27.32 23.93
CA LYS A 157 3.44 25.92 24.28
C LYS A 157 2.49 24.95 23.58
N PRO A 158 2.98 23.75 23.27
CA PRO A 158 2.11 22.66 22.81
C PRO A 158 0.99 22.35 23.79
N VAL A 159 -0.11 21.85 23.30
CA VAL A 159 -1.29 21.46 24.10
C VAL A 159 -1.43 19.96 24.05
N MET A 160 -1.51 19.34 25.22
CA MET A 160 -1.76 17.91 25.36
C MET A 160 -3.23 17.60 25.00
N ILE A 161 -3.44 16.66 24.12
CA ILE A 161 -4.78 16.12 23.80
C ILE A 161 -5.14 15.04 24.80
N ASP A 162 -4.33 13.98 24.89
CA ASP A 162 -4.55 12.89 25.84
C ASP A 162 -3.27 12.02 26.01
N GLU A 163 -3.25 11.19 27.05
CA GLU A 163 -2.23 10.19 27.32
C GLU A 163 -2.76 8.77 27.20
N GLY A 164 -1.87 7.80 27.05
CA GLY A 164 -2.22 6.38 26.96
C GLY A 164 -2.96 6.01 25.65
N ILE A 165 -2.69 6.73 24.57
CA ILE A 165 -3.22 6.44 23.24
C ILE A 165 -2.53 5.20 22.71
N SER A 166 -3.28 4.25 22.19
CA SER A 166 -2.78 2.97 21.67
C SER A 166 -1.97 3.14 20.39
N LYS A 167 -0.80 2.49 20.31
CA LYS A 167 -0.01 2.39 19.07
C LYS A 167 -0.62 1.46 18.02
N GLU A 168 -1.48 0.55 18.45
CA GLU A 168 -2.20 -0.37 17.58
C GLU A 168 -3.20 0.32 16.66
N PHE A 169 -3.79 1.42 17.14
CA PHE A 169 -4.78 2.20 16.41
C PHE A 169 -4.18 3.54 15.96
N HIS A 170 -4.32 3.85 14.69
CA HIS A 170 -3.97 5.18 14.19
C HIS A 170 -5.00 6.21 14.66
N TYR A 171 -4.57 7.43 14.93
CA TYR A 171 -5.51 8.52 15.12
C TYR A 171 -5.81 9.22 13.78
N SER A 172 -7.00 9.84 13.70
CA SER A 172 -7.37 10.68 12.55
C SER A 172 -7.63 12.12 13.00
N VAL A 173 -7.49 13.04 12.05
CA VAL A 173 -7.78 14.47 12.24
C VAL A 173 -8.77 14.89 11.16
N SER A 174 -9.99 15.29 11.55
CA SER A 174 -10.99 15.74 10.59
C SER A 174 -10.70 17.15 10.06
N ASP A 175 -11.33 17.49 8.94
CA ASP A 175 -11.22 18.81 8.29
C ASP A 175 -11.51 20.00 9.22
N ASP A 176 -12.30 19.81 10.25
CA ASP A 176 -12.62 20.80 11.26
C ASP A 176 -11.90 20.59 12.61
N ASN A 177 -10.73 19.95 12.54
CA ASN A 177 -9.81 19.77 13.65
C ASN A 177 -10.39 18.96 14.83
N VAL A 178 -11.22 17.94 14.56
CA VAL A 178 -11.59 16.93 15.56
C VAL A 178 -10.64 15.75 15.44
N VAL A 179 -9.95 15.44 16.53
CA VAL A 179 -9.02 14.32 16.62
C VAL A 179 -9.74 13.11 17.18
N THR A 180 -9.81 12.04 16.40
CA THR A 180 -10.36 10.74 16.82
C THR A 180 -9.21 9.78 17.12
N TYR A 181 -9.23 9.13 18.29
CA TYR A 181 -8.18 8.23 18.74
C TYR A 181 -8.71 7.15 19.69
N VAL A 182 -7.92 6.09 19.89
CA VAL A 182 -8.25 5.00 20.79
C VAL A 182 -7.25 4.96 21.95
N LYS A 183 -7.77 4.92 23.18
CA LYS A 183 -6.94 4.67 24.37
C LYS A 183 -6.79 3.17 24.59
N LYS A 184 -5.57 2.70 24.89
CA LYS A 184 -5.27 1.29 25.16
C LYS A 184 -6.09 0.74 26.33
N SER A 185 -6.41 1.59 27.32
CA SER A 185 -7.26 1.19 28.43
C SER A 185 -8.68 0.92 27.94
N GLY A 186 -9.03 -0.36 27.82
CA GLY A 186 -10.34 -0.87 27.39
C GLY A 186 -10.66 -0.55 25.93
N ASN A 187 -9.68 -0.37 25.07
CA ASN A 187 -9.82 -0.05 23.65
C ASN A 187 -10.96 0.97 23.44
N THR A 188 -10.77 2.14 24.06
CA THR A 188 -11.83 3.16 24.16
C THR A 188 -11.61 4.28 23.15
N ILE A 189 -12.60 4.52 22.28
CA ILE A 189 -12.60 5.64 21.31
C ILE A 189 -12.95 6.94 22.00
N TYR A 190 -12.17 7.97 21.72
CA TYR A 190 -12.42 9.36 22.09
C TYR A 190 -12.37 10.26 20.87
N GLN A 191 -13.12 11.35 20.93
CA GLN A 191 -12.97 12.52 20.08
C GLN A 191 -12.55 13.74 20.90
N TYR A 192 -11.61 14.51 20.36
CA TYR A 192 -11.17 15.76 20.94
C TYR A 192 -11.36 16.89 19.91
N ASP A 193 -12.27 17.82 20.20
CA ASP A 193 -12.52 19.00 19.39
C ASP A 193 -11.51 20.09 19.81
N VAL A 194 -10.55 20.37 18.94
CA VAL A 194 -9.45 21.32 19.20
C VAL A 194 -9.98 22.75 19.42
N GLU A 195 -10.94 23.19 18.62
CA GLU A 195 -11.48 24.55 18.68
C GLU A 195 -12.29 24.79 19.97
N LYS A 196 -13.01 23.77 20.43
CA LYS A 196 -13.80 23.84 21.66
C LYS A 196 -13.04 23.40 22.90
N ASN A 197 -11.83 22.85 22.73
CA ASN A 197 -11.06 22.25 23.82
C ASN A 197 -11.90 21.24 24.61
N LYS A 198 -12.63 20.37 23.91
CA LYS A 198 -13.59 19.44 24.52
C LYS A 198 -13.28 18.01 24.11
N LYS A 199 -13.17 17.12 25.11
CA LYS A 199 -13.04 15.69 24.93
C LYS A 199 -14.38 15.00 25.14
N GLU A 200 -14.72 14.06 24.25
CA GLU A 200 -15.90 13.21 24.32
C GLU A 200 -15.51 11.74 24.22
N LYS A 201 -16.03 10.90 25.11
CA LYS A 201 -15.93 9.44 25.00
C LYS A 201 -17.03 8.96 24.05
N ILE A 202 -16.63 8.22 23.01
CA ILE A 202 -17.58 7.67 22.02
C ILE A 202 -18.04 6.28 22.44
N ASP A 203 -17.10 5.33 22.58
CA ASP A 203 -17.41 3.96 23.01
C ASP A 203 -16.16 3.25 23.56
N SER A 204 -16.33 2.02 23.99
CA SER A 204 -15.24 1.16 24.51
C SER A 204 -15.36 -0.27 24.02
N LYS A 205 -14.31 -1.06 24.24
CA LYS A 205 -14.19 -2.45 23.82
C LYS A 205 -14.23 -2.62 22.30
N ILE A 206 -13.46 -1.81 21.59
CA ILE A 206 -13.25 -1.96 20.15
C ILE A 206 -12.44 -3.21 19.94
N LYS A 207 -12.84 -4.04 18.98
CA LYS A 207 -12.28 -5.37 18.73
C LYS A 207 -10.78 -5.30 18.41
N ASP A 208 -10.42 -4.59 17.35
CA ASP A 208 -9.04 -4.45 16.86
C ASP A 208 -8.93 -3.24 15.91
N SER A 209 -7.72 -2.99 15.38
CA SER A 209 -7.47 -1.85 14.49
C SER A 209 -8.08 -1.99 13.10
N ILE A 210 -8.20 -3.21 12.58
CA ILE A 210 -8.83 -3.47 11.28
C ILE A 210 -10.36 -3.37 11.33
N SER A 211 -10.92 -3.40 12.51
CA SER A 211 -12.36 -3.25 12.79
C SER A 211 -12.76 -1.80 13.10
N LEU A 212 -11.90 -0.82 12.82
CA LEU A 212 -12.12 0.59 13.06
C LEU A 212 -11.79 1.42 11.81
N TYR A 213 -12.79 2.04 11.25
CA TYR A 213 -12.69 2.96 10.12
C TYR A 213 -12.98 4.39 10.60
N MET A 214 -12.08 5.30 10.30
CA MET A 214 -12.21 6.72 10.64
C MET A 214 -12.05 7.55 9.37
N ASN A 215 -13.06 8.37 9.07
CA ASN A 215 -13.03 9.27 7.93
C ASN A 215 -12.48 10.64 8.36
N ASP A 216 -11.41 11.07 7.72
CA ASP A 216 -10.76 12.35 8.02
C ASP A 216 -11.61 13.56 7.58
N ALA A 217 -12.42 13.45 6.50
CA ALA A 217 -13.20 14.58 5.98
C ALA A 217 -14.41 14.96 6.85
N GLY A 218 -15.01 14.02 7.57
CA GLY A 218 -16.30 14.28 8.23
C GLY A 218 -16.42 13.84 9.68
N GLY A 219 -15.38 13.27 10.25
CA GLY A 219 -15.43 12.74 11.62
C GLY A 219 -16.43 11.60 11.79
N GLN A 220 -16.64 10.80 10.72
CA GLN A 220 -17.40 9.57 10.79
C GLN A 220 -16.52 8.44 11.32
N ILE A 221 -17.12 7.55 12.08
CA ILE A 221 -16.48 6.40 12.68
C ILE A 221 -17.39 5.19 12.49
N LEU A 222 -16.87 4.15 11.83
CA LEU A 222 -17.46 2.81 11.83
C LEU A 222 -16.59 1.91 12.68
N TYR A 223 -17.17 1.14 13.58
CA TYR A 223 -16.41 0.27 14.46
C TYR A 223 -17.17 -0.96 14.91
N LEU A 224 -16.42 -2.06 15.05
CA LEU A 224 -16.89 -3.32 15.59
C LEU A 224 -16.35 -3.49 17.01
N LYS A 225 -17.24 -3.92 17.92
CA LYS A 225 -16.90 -4.22 19.30
C LYS A 225 -16.55 -5.69 19.50
N GLU A 226 -15.85 -6.01 20.59
CA GLU A 226 -15.49 -7.38 20.99
C GLU A 226 -16.69 -8.33 21.09
N ASP A 227 -17.88 -7.82 21.38
CA ASP A 227 -19.13 -8.58 21.51
C ASP A 227 -19.88 -8.77 20.17
N GLY A 228 -19.29 -8.34 19.05
CA GLY A 228 -19.88 -8.47 17.72
C GLY A 228 -20.94 -7.41 17.41
N GLU A 229 -21.02 -6.34 18.19
CA GLU A 229 -21.91 -5.21 17.88
C GLU A 229 -21.21 -4.23 16.93
N LEU A 230 -21.81 -3.96 15.77
CA LEU A 230 -21.36 -3.02 14.75
C LEU A 230 -22.06 -1.68 14.92
N TYR A 231 -21.28 -0.60 14.98
CA TYR A 231 -21.78 0.76 15.16
C TYR A 231 -21.23 1.72 14.12
N PHE A 232 -22.05 2.71 13.77
CA PHE A 232 -21.67 3.92 13.05
C PHE A 232 -21.89 5.16 13.91
N LYS A 233 -20.98 6.11 13.82
CA LYS A 233 -21.07 7.39 14.53
C LYS A 233 -20.65 8.51 13.59
N GLU A 234 -21.55 9.44 13.39
CA GLU A 234 -21.27 10.69 12.68
C GLU A 234 -21.09 11.82 13.69
N LYS A 235 -20.23 12.78 13.36
CA LYS A 235 -20.00 13.94 14.21
C LYS A 235 -21.31 14.68 14.53
N GLY A 236 -21.53 14.96 15.82
CA GLY A 236 -22.71 15.69 16.31
C GLY A 236 -24.00 14.88 16.36
N LYS A 237 -24.02 13.64 15.88
CA LYS A 237 -25.16 12.72 16.01
C LYS A 237 -24.88 11.66 17.08
N ASP A 238 -25.94 11.02 17.59
CA ASP A 238 -25.79 9.84 18.44
C ASP A 238 -25.24 8.68 17.63
N LYS A 239 -24.60 7.71 18.30
CA LYS A 239 -24.13 6.49 17.64
C LYS A 239 -25.32 5.62 17.22
N GLU A 240 -25.27 5.07 16.04
CA GLU A 240 -26.24 4.15 15.47
C GLU A 240 -25.71 2.72 15.55
N LYS A 241 -26.51 1.79 16.06
CA LYS A 241 -26.20 0.37 16.01
C LYS A 241 -26.68 -0.18 14.67
N LEU A 242 -25.74 -0.69 13.85
CA LEU A 242 -26.04 -1.21 12.52
C LEU A 242 -26.45 -2.68 12.55
N SER A 243 -25.74 -3.50 13.33
CA SER A 243 -25.98 -4.94 13.41
C SER A 243 -25.43 -5.56 14.70
N SER A 244 -25.76 -6.83 14.94
CA SER A 244 -25.24 -7.66 16.05
C SER A 244 -24.76 -9.00 15.50
N GLY A 245 -23.83 -9.65 16.22
CA GLY A 245 -23.26 -10.93 15.81
C GLY A 245 -22.30 -10.82 14.61
N VAL A 246 -21.80 -9.61 14.35
CA VAL A 246 -20.84 -9.36 13.27
C VAL A 246 -19.49 -9.94 13.65
N SER A 247 -18.92 -10.76 12.77
CA SER A 247 -17.59 -11.34 12.96
C SER A 247 -16.49 -10.43 12.39
N GLU A 248 -16.75 -9.74 11.28
CA GLU A 248 -15.75 -8.95 10.57
C GLU A 248 -16.42 -7.85 9.72
N ILE A 249 -15.78 -6.69 9.62
CA ILE A 249 -16.09 -5.65 8.65
C ILE A 249 -15.17 -5.89 7.44
N ASP A 250 -15.76 -6.08 6.28
CA ASP A 250 -14.99 -6.29 5.06
C ASP A 250 -14.70 -4.98 4.33
N SER A 251 -15.74 -4.20 4.08
CA SER A 251 -15.57 -2.92 3.39
C SER A 251 -16.51 -1.86 3.93
N TYR A 252 -16.02 -0.63 3.88
CA TYR A 252 -16.75 0.56 4.26
C TYR A 252 -16.55 1.63 3.20
N MET A 253 -17.65 2.21 2.74
CA MET A 253 -17.65 3.35 1.83
C MET A 253 -18.55 4.45 2.40
N TYR A 254 -18.01 5.63 2.57
CA TYR A 254 -18.79 6.82 2.85
C TYR A 254 -19.05 7.60 1.56
N MET A 255 -20.31 7.95 1.32
CA MET A 255 -20.74 8.73 0.18
C MET A 255 -21.32 10.05 0.67
N GLU A 256 -20.68 11.16 0.30
CA GLU A 256 -21.16 12.50 0.69
C GLU A 256 -22.61 12.72 0.26
N GLY A 257 -23.46 13.10 1.21
CA GLY A 257 -24.88 13.32 0.98
C GLY A 257 -25.76 12.08 0.89
N LYS A 258 -25.18 10.86 0.84
CA LYS A 258 -25.91 9.58 0.84
C LYS A 258 -25.69 8.76 2.10
N GLY A 259 -24.65 9.09 2.90
CA GLY A 259 -24.30 8.37 4.11
C GLY A 259 -23.29 7.25 3.86
N TYR A 260 -23.46 6.10 4.51
CA TYR A 260 -22.53 4.99 4.45
C TYR A 260 -23.09 3.79 3.68
N SER A 261 -22.20 2.97 3.13
CA SER A 261 -22.45 1.60 2.69
C SER A 261 -21.41 0.69 3.32
N VAL A 262 -21.85 -0.38 3.97
CA VAL A 262 -20.98 -1.31 4.71
C VAL A 262 -21.28 -2.73 4.27
N LEU A 263 -20.25 -3.50 3.94
CA LEU A 263 -20.28 -4.94 3.79
C LEU A 263 -19.60 -5.59 5.00
N TYR A 264 -20.24 -6.60 5.58
CA TYR A 264 -19.73 -7.29 6.75
C TYR A 264 -20.16 -8.75 6.81
N LEU A 265 -19.42 -9.54 7.56
CA LEU A 265 -19.65 -10.95 7.79
C LEU A 265 -20.37 -11.14 9.12
N LYS A 266 -21.41 -11.98 9.11
CA LYS A 266 -22.18 -12.41 10.27
C LYS A 266 -22.72 -13.80 10.01
N ASP A 267 -22.43 -14.75 10.91
CA ASP A 267 -22.87 -16.15 10.80
C ASP A 267 -22.53 -16.79 9.45
N ASP A 268 -21.30 -16.60 8.96
CA ASP A 268 -20.79 -17.06 7.66
C ASP A 268 -21.60 -16.56 6.45
N LYS A 269 -22.22 -15.40 6.58
CA LYS A 269 -23.00 -14.74 5.53
C LYS A 269 -22.50 -13.31 5.33
N VAL A 270 -22.63 -12.83 4.11
CA VAL A 270 -22.37 -11.41 3.78
C VAL A 270 -23.65 -10.63 3.90
N TYR A 271 -23.56 -9.55 4.61
CA TYR A 271 -24.63 -8.54 4.73
C TYR A 271 -24.17 -7.21 4.20
N LYS A 272 -25.12 -6.48 3.60
CA LYS A 272 -24.99 -5.06 3.24
C LYS A 272 -25.90 -4.23 4.10
N LYS A 273 -25.38 -3.11 4.60
CA LYS A 273 -26.17 -2.08 5.27
C LYS A 273 -25.83 -0.73 4.68
N GLU A 274 -26.81 -0.03 4.17
CA GLU A 274 -26.72 1.36 3.74
C GLU A 274 -27.42 2.28 4.74
N ALA A 275 -27.07 3.56 4.71
CA ALA A 275 -27.73 4.56 5.51
C ALA A 275 -29.23 4.61 5.18
N ASP A 276 -30.07 4.69 6.20
CA ASP A 276 -31.54 4.75 6.10
C ASP A 276 -32.21 3.53 5.42
N GLU A 277 -31.47 2.43 5.13
CA GLU A 277 -32.02 1.20 4.58
C GLU A 277 -31.96 0.03 5.57
N GLU A 278 -32.76 -1.00 5.38
CA GLU A 278 -32.69 -2.23 6.16
C GLU A 278 -31.44 -3.05 5.80
N GLU A 279 -30.96 -3.86 6.75
CA GLU A 279 -29.88 -4.85 6.52
C GLU A 279 -30.33 -5.88 5.48
N VAL A 280 -29.51 -6.15 4.47
CA VAL A 280 -29.79 -7.10 3.38
C VAL A 280 -28.77 -8.22 3.41
N GLU A 281 -29.23 -9.48 3.50
CA GLU A 281 -28.40 -10.67 3.30
C GLU A 281 -28.10 -10.83 1.80
N LEU A 282 -26.83 -10.84 1.42
CA LEU A 282 -26.39 -10.97 0.03
C LEU A 282 -25.97 -12.37 -0.34
N SER A 283 -25.25 -13.09 0.50
CA SER A 283 -24.74 -14.42 0.22
C SER A 283 -24.59 -15.26 1.49
N GLN A 284 -24.57 -16.59 1.34
CA GLN A 284 -24.39 -17.56 2.42
C GLN A 284 -23.09 -18.35 2.25
N GLU A 285 -22.60 -18.93 3.34
CA GLU A 285 -21.39 -19.76 3.38
C GLU A 285 -20.13 -19.03 2.85
N VAL A 286 -19.91 -17.81 3.31
CA VAL A 286 -18.79 -16.97 2.89
C VAL A 286 -17.64 -17.09 3.88
N GLY A 287 -16.46 -17.44 3.36
CA GLY A 287 -15.24 -17.49 4.14
C GLY A 287 -14.52 -16.15 4.25
N GLY A 288 -14.77 -15.24 3.32
CA GLY A 288 -14.23 -13.88 3.29
C GLY A 288 -14.48 -13.18 1.96
N ILE A 289 -14.59 -11.86 1.97
CA ILE A 289 -14.67 -11.07 0.73
C ILE A 289 -13.25 -10.86 0.22
N VAL A 290 -13.04 -11.10 -1.05
CA VAL A 290 -11.73 -10.96 -1.71
C VAL A 290 -11.59 -9.56 -2.30
N ARG A 291 -12.69 -9.05 -2.88
CA ARG A 291 -12.74 -7.74 -3.48
C ARG A 291 -14.18 -7.23 -3.53
N PRO A 292 -14.46 -6.02 -3.02
CA PRO A 292 -15.72 -5.34 -3.28
C PRO A 292 -15.80 -4.97 -4.77
N GLY A 293 -16.99 -5.10 -5.34
CA GLY A 293 -17.33 -4.58 -6.66
C GLY A 293 -18.22 -3.35 -6.52
N GLY A 294 -18.58 -2.70 -7.63
CA GLY A 294 -19.59 -1.66 -7.64
C GLY A 294 -20.99 -2.24 -7.38
N GLU A 295 -21.91 -1.43 -6.88
CA GLU A 295 -23.35 -1.68 -6.68
C GLU A 295 -23.77 -3.15 -6.57
N ASP A 296 -23.64 -3.77 -5.39
CA ASP A 296 -24.04 -5.15 -5.09
C ASP A 296 -23.32 -6.24 -5.88
N LYS A 297 -22.09 -5.98 -6.28
CA LYS A 297 -21.18 -6.95 -6.90
C LYS A 297 -19.96 -7.12 -6.01
N PHE A 298 -19.48 -8.34 -5.82
CA PHE A 298 -18.25 -8.60 -5.09
C PHE A 298 -17.70 -9.99 -5.40
N TYR A 299 -16.42 -10.18 -5.10
CA TYR A 299 -15.77 -11.47 -5.15
C TYR A 299 -15.55 -11.97 -3.72
N TYR A 300 -15.86 -13.24 -3.49
CA TYR A 300 -15.73 -13.85 -2.18
C TYR A 300 -15.24 -15.29 -2.27
N THR A 301 -14.66 -15.75 -1.18
CA THR A 301 -14.26 -17.15 -1.05
C THR A 301 -15.23 -17.92 -0.18
N LYS A 302 -15.42 -19.19 -0.47
CA LYS A 302 -15.98 -20.13 0.48
C LYS A 302 -14.84 -20.93 1.12
N ASN A 303 -14.99 -21.21 2.41
CA ASN A 303 -14.12 -22.17 3.07
C ASN A 303 -14.50 -23.55 2.54
N ILE A 304 -13.56 -24.20 1.89
CA ILE A 304 -13.73 -25.62 1.56
C ILE A 304 -13.56 -26.36 2.87
N ASP A 305 -14.46 -27.28 3.19
CA ASP A 305 -14.40 -28.22 4.33
C ASP A 305 -13.25 -29.23 4.20
N SER A 306 -12.26 -28.96 3.38
CA SER A 306 -11.10 -29.78 3.12
C SER A 306 -9.97 -29.43 4.08
N SER A 307 -9.25 -30.42 4.50
CA SER A 307 -7.99 -30.32 5.22
C SER A 307 -7.18 -29.10 4.78
N VAL A 308 -6.93 -28.22 5.73
CA VAL A 308 -6.02 -27.09 5.49
C VAL A 308 -4.68 -27.68 5.10
N ASP A 309 -4.19 -27.37 3.89
CA ASP A 309 -2.87 -27.84 3.47
C ASP A 309 -1.82 -27.40 4.50
N THR A 310 -0.92 -28.29 4.83
CA THR A 310 0.23 -28.04 5.67
C THR A 310 1.48 -27.89 4.81
N LEU A 311 2.55 -27.37 5.36
CA LEU A 311 3.84 -27.34 4.64
C LEU A 311 4.29 -28.75 4.24
N MET A 312 3.93 -29.78 5.04
CA MET A 312 4.30 -31.16 4.77
C MET A 312 3.64 -31.73 3.50
N ASP A 313 2.48 -31.23 3.10
CA ASP A 313 1.80 -31.67 1.87
C ASP A 313 2.60 -31.34 0.61
N TYR A 314 3.50 -30.38 0.69
CA TYR A 314 4.40 -29.92 -0.39
C TYR A 314 5.83 -30.45 -0.27
N VAL A 315 6.08 -31.36 0.68
CA VAL A 315 7.38 -31.97 0.91
C VAL A 315 7.34 -33.44 0.50
N GLU A 316 8.30 -33.86 -0.31
CA GLU A 316 8.56 -35.27 -0.58
C GLU A 316 9.39 -35.83 0.57
N ASP A 317 8.82 -36.77 1.33
CA ASP A 317 9.52 -37.43 2.41
C ASP A 317 10.39 -38.57 1.86
N ASP A 318 11.51 -38.21 1.26
CA ASP A 318 12.46 -39.16 0.65
C ASP A 318 13.32 -39.95 1.66
N MET A 319 13.16 -39.69 2.96
CA MET A 319 13.88 -40.35 4.06
C MET A 319 12.99 -41.24 4.90
N LYS A 320 11.70 -41.30 4.66
CA LYS A 320 10.71 -41.97 5.53
C LYS A 320 11.03 -43.45 5.76
N GLU A 321 11.26 -44.21 4.70
CA GLU A 321 11.54 -45.65 4.79
C GLU A 321 12.83 -45.95 5.56
N GLN A 322 13.87 -45.15 5.38
CA GLN A 322 15.13 -45.28 6.10
C GLN A 322 14.97 -44.93 7.59
N ASP A 323 14.25 -43.88 7.92
CA ASP A 323 14.06 -43.44 9.29
C ASP A 323 13.12 -44.38 10.08
N GLU A 324 12.09 -44.91 9.45
CA GLU A 324 11.20 -45.92 10.08
C GLU A 324 11.93 -47.23 10.42
N ALA A 325 12.97 -47.61 9.66
CA ALA A 325 13.79 -48.76 9.90
C ALA A 325 14.87 -48.60 10.98
N MET A 326 15.16 -47.34 11.37
CA MET A 326 16.26 -47.02 12.25
C MET A 326 15.87 -47.08 13.73
N GLU A 327 16.47 -48.01 14.46
CA GLU A 327 16.28 -48.16 15.91
C GLU A 327 17.36 -47.37 16.69
N LYS A 328 17.00 -46.96 17.91
CA LYS A 328 17.96 -46.28 18.79
C LYS A 328 19.14 -47.22 19.13
N PRO A 329 20.37 -46.82 18.81
CA PRO A 329 21.53 -47.65 19.08
C PRO A 329 21.70 -47.86 20.58
N TYR A 330 22.01 -49.08 20.95
CA TYR A 330 22.34 -49.45 22.32
C TYR A 330 23.65 -50.23 22.32
N ILE A 331 24.56 -49.80 23.19
CA ILE A 331 25.82 -50.49 23.34
C ILE A 331 26.14 -50.71 24.82
N SER A 332 26.58 -51.91 25.16
CA SER A 332 27.13 -52.25 26.44
C SER A 332 28.60 -52.61 26.27
N LEU A 333 29.46 -51.64 26.34
CA LEU A 333 30.90 -51.81 26.19
C LEU A 333 31.57 -51.75 27.55
N ASN A 334 32.28 -52.84 27.93
CA ASN A 334 33.17 -52.82 29.05
C ASN A 334 34.59 -52.48 28.55
N TYR A 335 35.20 -51.46 29.11
CA TYR A 335 36.58 -51.13 28.79
C TYR A 335 37.49 -52.27 29.21
N PRO A 336 38.37 -52.83 28.32
CA PRO A 336 39.26 -53.91 28.67
C PRO A 336 40.38 -53.40 29.58
N TYR A 337 40.61 -54.10 30.71
CA TYR A 337 41.73 -53.79 31.59
C TYR A 337 42.85 -54.81 31.34
N GLN A 338 44.12 -54.37 31.26
CA GLN A 338 45.26 -55.19 30.96
C GLN A 338 45.42 -56.37 31.93
N SER A 339 44.98 -56.23 33.17
CA SER A 339 44.97 -57.29 34.18
C SER A 339 44.02 -58.50 33.91
N GLU A 340 43.14 -58.35 32.93
CA GLU A 340 42.15 -59.38 32.56
C GLU A 340 42.64 -60.31 31.46
N TYR A 341 43.81 -59.99 30.86
CA TYR A 341 44.33 -60.72 29.70
C TYR A 341 45.69 -61.37 29.98
N SER A 342 45.90 -62.57 29.35
CA SER A 342 47.06 -63.38 29.58
C SER A 342 48.34 -62.89 28.86
N SER A 343 48.17 -62.09 27.81
CA SER A 343 49.25 -61.49 27.03
C SER A 343 48.98 -60.02 26.64
N LYS A 344 50.03 -59.32 26.27
CA LYS A 344 49.92 -57.95 25.77
C LYS A 344 49.20 -57.91 24.38
N GLU A 345 49.41 -58.94 23.57
CA GLU A 345 48.78 -59.07 22.26
C GLU A 345 47.25 -59.26 22.41
N GLU A 346 46.81 -60.10 23.35
CA GLU A 346 45.37 -60.27 23.67
C GLU A 346 44.72 -59.01 24.17
N TYR A 347 45.40 -58.28 25.09
CA TYR A 347 44.90 -56.98 25.55
C TYR A 347 44.79 -55.99 24.40
N GLN A 348 45.81 -55.89 23.54
CA GLN A 348 45.76 -54.94 22.42
C GLN A 348 44.63 -55.29 21.43
N ALA A 349 44.41 -56.56 21.14
CA ALA A 349 43.30 -56.99 20.29
C ALA A 349 41.90 -56.65 20.92
N ALA A 350 41.77 -56.80 22.26
CA ALA A 350 40.55 -56.43 22.94
C ALA A 350 40.33 -54.88 22.97
N LEU A 351 41.42 -54.10 23.12
CA LEU A 351 41.39 -52.68 23.09
C LEU A 351 41.03 -52.14 21.70
N ASP A 352 41.59 -52.76 20.63
CA ASP A 352 41.28 -52.43 19.26
C ASP A 352 39.80 -52.74 18.91
N ALA A 353 39.27 -53.90 19.37
CA ALA A 353 37.88 -54.29 19.24
C ALA A 353 36.96 -53.31 20.00
N TYR A 354 37.31 -52.90 21.20
CA TYR A 354 36.57 -51.91 21.97
C TYR A 354 36.53 -50.56 21.26
N ASN A 355 37.64 -50.08 20.74
CA ASN A 355 37.74 -48.82 20.00
C ASN A 355 36.92 -48.82 18.75
N LEU A 356 36.96 -49.93 17.99
CA LEU A 356 36.13 -50.12 16.78
C LEU A 356 34.62 -50.12 17.10
N ALA A 357 34.23 -50.87 18.12
CA ALA A 357 32.83 -50.91 18.52
C ALA A 357 32.32 -49.57 19.07
N LYS A 358 33.20 -48.78 19.72
CA LYS A 358 32.90 -47.45 20.15
C LYS A 358 32.73 -46.49 18.97
N GLU A 359 33.57 -46.60 17.94
CA GLU A 359 33.46 -45.79 16.71
C GLU A 359 32.17 -46.12 15.96
N GLU A 360 31.86 -47.40 15.81
CA GLU A 360 30.62 -47.88 15.19
C GLU A 360 29.37 -47.38 15.97
N TYR A 361 29.42 -47.41 17.31
CA TYR A 361 28.35 -46.88 18.14
C TYR A 361 28.17 -45.38 17.96
N SER A 362 29.27 -44.60 18.02
CA SER A 362 29.23 -43.14 17.86
C SER A 362 28.60 -42.79 16.50
N LYS A 363 28.99 -43.49 15.44
CA LYS A 363 28.42 -43.28 14.11
C LYS A 363 26.91 -43.59 14.06
N ALA A 364 26.49 -44.69 14.68
CA ALA A 364 25.08 -45.06 14.76
C ALA A 364 24.26 -44.07 15.60
N GLU A 365 24.89 -43.52 16.66
CA GLU A 365 24.28 -42.49 17.51
C GLU A 365 24.10 -41.16 16.72
N ASP A 366 25.13 -40.70 15.98
CA ASP A 366 25.03 -39.55 15.12
C ASP A 366 23.93 -39.67 14.04
N GLU A 367 23.85 -40.85 13.41
CA GLU A 367 22.79 -41.16 12.41
C GLU A 367 21.40 -41.15 13.05
N TYR A 368 21.26 -41.63 14.29
CA TYR A 368 19.99 -41.62 15.00
C TYR A 368 19.59 -40.20 15.45
N GLU A 369 20.55 -39.38 15.91
CA GLU A 369 20.28 -37.99 16.23
C GLU A 369 19.79 -37.18 15.01
N GLU A 370 20.39 -37.43 13.85
CA GLU A 370 19.92 -36.82 12.60
C GLU A 370 18.49 -37.26 12.23
N LYS A 371 18.13 -38.57 12.49
CA LYS A 371 16.76 -39.03 12.36
C LYS A 371 15.79 -38.30 13.31
N GLU A 372 16.15 -38.14 14.59
CA GLU A 372 15.29 -37.43 15.55
C GLU A 372 15.04 -35.94 15.10
N LYS A 373 16.05 -35.27 14.54
CA LYS A 373 15.89 -33.94 13.96
C LYS A 373 14.92 -33.92 12.77
N ARG A 374 15.00 -34.90 11.88
CA ARG A 374 14.05 -35.05 10.76
C ARG A 374 12.64 -35.33 11.22
N ASP A 375 12.48 -36.18 12.26
CA ASP A 375 11.15 -36.46 12.83
C ASP A 375 10.51 -35.22 13.45
N MET A 376 11.30 -34.38 14.15
CA MET A 376 10.83 -33.09 14.66
C MET A 376 10.44 -32.16 13.50
N LEU A 377 11.25 -32.09 12.45
CA LEU A 377 10.95 -31.27 11.28
C LEU A 377 9.64 -31.71 10.59
N ARG A 378 9.41 -33.01 10.41
CA ARG A 378 8.14 -33.55 9.91
C ARG A 378 6.95 -33.09 10.74
N GLN A 379 7.10 -33.16 12.06
CA GLN A 379 6.06 -32.71 12.98
C GLN A 379 5.82 -31.19 12.84
N GLU A 380 6.87 -30.38 12.82
CA GLU A 380 6.75 -28.92 12.63
C GLU A 380 6.07 -28.58 11.30
N LEU A 381 6.48 -29.20 10.19
CA LEU A 381 5.90 -28.97 8.86
C LEU A 381 4.43 -29.42 8.79
N SER A 382 4.06 -30.50 9.50
CA SER A 382 2.67 -30.98 9.56
C SER A 382 1.74 -30.11 10.41
N MET A 383 2.29 -29.36 11.37
CA MET A 383 1.51 -28.41 12.18
C MET A 383 1.40 -27.03 11.55
N GLU A 384 2.27 -26.71 10.60
CA GLU A 384 2.30 -25.42 9.96
C GLU A 384 1.28 -25.37 8.84
N THR A 385 0.15 -24.75 9.11
CA THR A 385 -0.94 -24.57 8.14
C THR A 385 -0.62 -23.45 7.18
N LEU A 386 -0.75 -23.72 5.88
CA LEU A 386 -0.59 -22.69 4.86
C LEU A 386 -1.87 -21.84 4.79
N PRO A 387 -1.80 -20.52 5.00
CA PRO A 387 -2.96 -19.64 4.90
C PRO A 387 -3.56 -19.59 3.47
N GLN A 388 -2.96 -20.29 2.52
CA GLN A 388 -3.24 -20.23 1.09
C GLN A 388 -3.61 -21.58 0.45
N SER A 389 -4.14 -22.53 1.23
CA SER A 389 -4.79 -23.68 0.61
C SER A 389 -5.91 -23.20 -0.30
N GLY A 390 -5.90 -23.64 -1.55
CA GLY A 390 -6.82 -23.15 -2.58
C GLY A 390 -8.25 -23.08 -2.08
N LYS A 391 -8.86 -21.90 -2.21
CA LYS A 391 -10.23 -21.65 -1.81
C LYS A 391 -11.12 -21.63 -3.05
N GLU A 392 -12.39 -21.91 -2.88
CA GLU A 392 -13.35 -21.63 -3.93
C GLU A 392 -13.57 -20.13 -4.05
N LEU A 393 -13.33 -19.56 -5.25
CA LEU A 393 -13.63 -18.17 -5.57
C LEU A 393 -14.99 -18.06 -6.26
N TYR A 394 -15.81 -17.17 -5.78
CA TYR A 394 -17.13 -16.84 -6.33
C TYR A 394 -17.22 -15.37 -6.72
N TYR A 395 -18.00 -15.11 -7.74
CA TYR A 395 -18.49 -13.78 -8.10
C TYR A 395 -19.97 -13.68 -7.77
N PHE A 396 -20.36 -12.67 -7.03
CA PHE A 396 -21.75 -12.31 -6.74
C PHE A 396 -22.16 -11.11 -7.58
N ASP A 397 -23.31 -11.21 -8.27
CA ASP A 397 -23.91 -10.12 -9.03
C ASP A 397 -25.39 -10.00 -8.64
N LYS A 398 -25.70 -9.05 -7.77
CA LYS A 398 -27.02 -8.64 -7.27
C LYS A 398 -27.86 -9.74 -6.62
N LYS A 399 -27.92 -10.96 -7.14
CA LYS A 399 -28.76 -12.08 -6.63
C LYS A 399 -28.16 -13.45 -6.89
N GLU A 400 -27.21 -13.54 -7.78
CA GLU A 400 -26.66 -14.82 -8.21
C GLU A 400 -25.19 -14.94 -7.91
N SER A 401 -24.84 -16.05 -7.28
CA SER A 401 -23.44 -16.41 -7.06
C SER A 401 -22.99 -17.38 -8.15
N ARG A 402 -21.84 -17.10 -8.75
CA ARG A 402 -21.22 -17.94 -9.76
C ARG A 402 -19.82 -18.33 -9.29
N LYS A 403 -19.56 -19.64 -9.20
CA LYS A 403 -18.22 -20.14 -8.95
C LYS A 403 -17.30 -19.82 -10.12
N LEU A 404 -16.16 -19.23 -9.82
CA LEU A 404 -15.11 -18.87 -10.77
C LEU A 404 -13.96 -19.87 -10.72
N SER A 405 -13.46 -20.20 -9.54
CA SER A 405 -12.34 -21.09 -9.33
C SER A 405 -12.56 -21.99 -8.11
N ASP A 406 -11.93 -23.15 -8.09
CA ASP A 406 -11.82 -24.03 -6.91
C ASP A 406 -10.39 -24.09 -6.34
N LYS A 407 -9.48 -23.31 -6.91
CA LYS A 407 -8.05 -23.31 -6.63
C LYS A 407 -7.50 -21.91 -6.32
N PHE A 408 -8.35 -20.94 -6.01
CA PHE A 408 -7.95 -19.56 -5.77
C PHE A 408 -7.01 -19.44 -4.58
N ILE A 409 -5.89 -18.75 -4.76
CA ILE A 409 -4.94 -18.39 -3.71
C ILE A 409 -5.07 -16.92 -3.36
N ARG A 410 -4.79 -16.02 -4.31
CA ARG A 410 -4.80 -14.55 -4.09
C ARG A 410 -4.94 -13.77 -5.40
N ILE A 411 -5.20 -12.48 -5.27
CA ILE A 411 -5.07 -11.54 -6.39
C ILE A 411 -3.59 -11.14 -6.53
N GLU A 412 -3.07 -11.18 -7.75
CA GLU A 412 -1.73 -10.69 -8.07
C GLU A 412 -1.77 -9.22 -8.53
N SER A 413 -2.76 -8.86 -9.36
CA SER A 413 -2.94 -7.50 -9.87
C SER A 413 -4.39 -7.25 -10.20
N GLU A 414 -4.84 -6.00 -10.07
CA GLU A 414 -6.23 -5.62 -10.34
C GLU A 414 -6.38 -4.18 -10.84
N SER A 415 -7.49 -3.91 -11.55
CA SER A 415 -7.88 -2.57 -11.96
C SER A 415 -8.46 -1.75 -10.80
N SER A 416 -8.44 -0.43 -10.90
CA SER A 416 -9.10 0.46 -9.92
C SER A 416 -10.61 0.55 -10.14
N VAL A 417 -11.12 0.14 -11.31
CA VAL A 417 -12.54 0.18 -11.65
C VAL A 417 -13.27 -0.96 -10.97
N LEU A 418 -14.35 -0.67 -10.26
CA LEU A 418 -15.12 -1.64 -9.51
C LEU A 418 -16.21 -2.33 -10.35
N ASP A 419 -16.86 -1.64 -11.30
CA ASP A 419 -18.03 -2.13 -12.01
C ASP A 419 -17.74 -3.22 -13.06
N GLU A 420 -16.61 -3.15 -13.73
CA GLU A 420 -16.12 -4.17 -14.67
C GLU A 420 -14.72 -4.56 -14.27
N SER A 421 -14.57 -5.07 -13.06
CA SER A 421 -13.26 -5.38 -12.49
C SER A 421 -12.50 -6.39 -13.35
N VAL A 422 -11.28 -6.03 -13.65
CA VAL A 422 -10.28 -6.90 -14.28
C VAL A 422 -9.23 -7.19 -13.23
N MET A 423 -8.96 -8.46 -13.02
CA MET A 423 -7.92 -8.89 -12.08
C MET A 423 -7.19 -10.11 -12.62
N VAL A 424 -5.97 -10.27 -12.18
CA VAL A 424 -5.17 -11.48 -12.36
C VAL A 424 -5.10 -12.18 -11.03
N ILE A 425 -5.55 -13.41 -10.97
CA ILE A 425 -5.51 -14.24 -9.77
C ILE A 425 -4.47 -15.34 -9.93
N ILE A 426 -3.97 -15.79 -8.80
CA ILE A 426 -3.13 -16.98 -8.72
C ILE A 426 -4.00 -18.15 -8.25
N GLU A 427 -4.00 -19.23 -9.01
CA GLU A 427 -4.60 -20.51 -8.66
C GLU A 427 -3.51 -21.49 -8.23
N LYS A 428 -3.87 -22.42 -7.34
CA LYS A 428 -3.01 -23.53 -6.96
C LYS A 428 -2.68 -24.37 -8.21
N ALA A 429 -1.40 -24.61 -8.46
CA ALA A 429 -0.96 -25.50 -9.53
C ALA A 429 -1.47 -26.95 -9.28
N ASP A 430 -1.72 -27.68 -10.35
CA ASP A 430 -2.09 -29.08 -10.25
C ASP A 430 -0.99 -29.93 -9.58
N GLU A 431 -1.35 -31.06 -9.00
CA GLU A 431 -0.53 -31.89 -8.07
C GLU A 431 0.85 -32.35 -8.58
N ASP A 432 1.20 -32.10 -9.85
CA ASP A 432 2.53 -32.38 -10.42
C ASP A 432 3.61 -31.32 -10.10
N SER A 433 3.33 -30.37 -9.21
CA SER A 433 4.32 -29.40 -8.74
C SER A 433 5.48 -30.14 -8.03
N LYS A 434 6.72 -29.89 -8.46
CA LYS A 434 7.94 -30.48 -7.87
C LYS A 434 7.95 -30.26 -6.37
N LYS A 435 7.78 -31.33 -5.60
CA LYS A 435 7.91 -31.30 -4.15
C LYS A 435 9.39 -31.09 -3.78
N VAL A 436 9.62 -30.25 -2.78
CA VAL A 436 10.96 -30.13 -2.18
C VAL A 436 11.22 -31.37 -1.33
N LYS A 437 12.43 -31.95 -1.43
CA LYS A 437 12.77 -33.14 -0.64
C LYS A 437 13.06 -32.78 0.80
N LEU A 438 12.59 -33.63 1.72
CA LEU A 438 12.86 -33.46 3.16
C LEU A 438 14.35 -33.46 3.46
N SER A 439 15.12 -34.32 2.77
CA SER A 439 16.57 -34.39 2.92
C SER A 439 17.32 -33.08 2.56
N GLU A 440 16.69 -32.18 1.83
CA GLU A 440 17.25 -30.89 1.41
C GLU A 440 16.89 -29.75 2.38
N LEU A 441 16.00 -30.00 3.36
CA LEU A 441 15.53 -29.00 4.32
C LEU A 441 16.34 -29.07 5.63
N ARG A 442 16.74 -27.90 6.13
CA ARG A 442 17.43 -27.75 7.42
C ARG A 442 16.47 -27.47 8.58
N ASP A 443 15.42 -26.71 8.31
CA ASP A 443 14.42 -26.28 9.28
C ASP A 443 13.15 -25.79 8.56
N LYS A 444 12.10 -25.45 9.31
CA LYS A 444 10.85 -24.94 8.74
C LYS A 444 11.00 -23.61 8.00
N TYR A 445 11.98 -22.76 8.35
CA TYR A 445 12.22 -21.49 7.66
C TYR A 445 12.85 -21.72 6.29
N ASP A 446 13.70 -22.76 6.18
CA ASP A 446 14.24 -23.20 4.89
C ASP A 446 13.12 -23.76 4.00
N ALA A 447 12.15 -24.50 4.59
CA ALA A 447 10.94 -24.91 3.90
C ALA A 447 10.08 -23.70 3.44
N TYR A 448 9.87 -22.72 4.30
CA TYR A 448 9.18 -21.49 3.94
C TYR A 448 9.87 -20.73 2.81
N ASN A 449 11.20 -20.60 2.86
CA ASN A 449 11.97 -19.95 1.82
C ASN A 449 11.90 -20.68 0.48
N LYS A 450 11.96 -22.03 0.51
CA LYS A 450 11.92 -22.86 -0.71
C LYS A 450 10.50 -23.08 -1.23
N LEU A 451 9.51 -23.17 -0.36
CA LEU A 451 8.11 -23.45 -0.71
C LEU A 451 7.24 -22.20 -0.67
N GLY A 452 7.46 -21.27 0.26
CA GLY A 452 6.64 -20.07 0.44
C GLY A 452 6.75 -19.09 -0.72
N TYR A 453 7.95 -18.87 -1.23
CA TYR A 453 8.17 -18.11 -2.47
C TYR A 453 7.65 -18.88 -3.67
N ASP A 454 7.96 -20.18 -3.77
CA ASP A 454 7.59 -21.03 -4.89
C ASP A 454 6.07 -21.26 -5.02
N LEU A 455 5.33 -21.36 -3.93
CA LEU A 455 3.87 -21.54 -3.99
C LEU A 455 3.14 -20.30 -4.54
N SER A 456 3.68 -19.09 -4.29
CA SER A 456 3.13 -17.85 -4.85
C SER A 456 3.62 -17.59 -6.29
N GLU A 457 4.77 -18.14 -6.67
CA GLU A 457 5.37 -17.96 -8.00
C GLU A 457 5.00 -19.08 -8.98
N LYS A 458 4.77 -20.31 -8.50
CA LYS A 458 4.42 -21.49 -9.33
C LYS A 458 2.93 -21.68 -9.58
N GLY A 459 2.07 -20.88 -8.94
CA GLY A 459 0.62 -20.93 -9.21
C GLY A 459 0.33 -20.55 -10.67
N GLU A 460 -0.72 -21.15 -11.21
CA GLU A 460 -1.23 -20.76 -12.52
C GLU A 460 -1.87 -19.37 -12.45
N ARG A 461 -1.55 -18.50 -13.42
CA ARG A 461 -2.14 -17.17 -13.52
C ARG A 461 -3.34 -17.22 -14.44
N VAL A 462 -4.48 -16.79 -13.93
CA VAL A 462 -5.71 -16.67 -14.71
C VAL A 462 -6.26 -15.26 -14.64
N ILE A 463 -6.82 -14.80 -15.76
CA ILE A 463 -7.40 -13.46 -15.86
C ILE A 463 -8.89 -13.57 -15.59
N VAL A 464 -9.39 -12.73 -14.70
CA VAL A 464 -10.81 -12.60 -14.37
C VAL A 464 -11.31 -11.27 -14.92
N VAL A 465 -12.36 -11.32 -15.73
CA VAL A 465 -13.07 -10.14 -16.24
C VAL A 465 -14.54 -10.26 -15.86
N GLY A 466 -14.96 -9.53 -14.86
CA GLY A 466 -16.29 -9.67 -14.27
C GLY A 466 -16.55 -11.11 -13.81
N SER A 467 -17.50 -11.80 -14.42
CA SER A 467 -17.88 -13.18 -14.09
C SER A 467 -17.22 -14.25 -14.97
N LYS A 468 -16.20 -13.91 -15.76
CA LYS A 468 -15.52 -14.83 -16.68
C LYS A 468 -14.08 -15.03 -16.30
N ILE A 469 -13.57 -16.23 -16.53
CA ILE A 469 -12.16 -16.62 -16.37
C ILE A 469 -11.55 -16.92 -17.74
N PHE A 470 -10.30 -16.51 -17.91
CA PHE A 470 -9.48 -16.74 -19.09
C PHE A 470 -8.10 -17.22 -18.69
N ASN A 471 -7.63 -18.30 -19.30
CA ASN A 471 -6.26 -18.76 -19.12
C ASN A 471 -5.29 -17.85 -19.87
N VAL A 472 -4.10 -17.67 -19.30
CA VAL A 472 -3.01 -16.98 -19.97
C VAL A 472 -2.31 -17.99 -20.89
N GLU A 473 -2.47 -17.82 -22.21
CA GLU A 473 -1.89 -18.71 -23.22
C GLU A 473 -0.36 -18.44 -23.40
N LYS A 474 0.38 -18.37 -22.27
CA LYS A 474 1.82 -18.16 -22.29
C LYS A 474 2.46 -18.80 -21.07
N GLU A 475 3.33 -19.79 -21.32
CA GLU A 475 4.08 -20.48 -20.26
C GLU A 475 5.09 -19.52 -19.59
N GLY A 476 5.26 -19.65 -18.26
CA GLY A 476 6.19 -18.83 -17.48
C GLY A 476 5.77 -17.37 -17.34
N ALA A 477 4.49 -17.04 -17.58
CA ALA A 477 3.98 -15.69 -17.39
C ALA A 477 4.01 -15.28 -15.91
N THR A 478 4.57 -14.10 -15.62
CA THR A 478 4.75 -13.55 -14.26
C THR A 478 4.68 -12.02 -14.27
N SER A 479 4.75 -11.39 -13.10
CA SER A 479 4.83 -9.92 -12.94
C SER A 479 3.67 -9.18 -13.62
N PHE A 480 2.46 -9.68 -13.43
CA PHE A 480 1.27 -9.07 -14.02
C PHE A 480 0.99 -7.66 -13.48
N ARG A 481 0.58 -6.78 -14.38
CA ARG A 481 0.09 -5.42 -14.07
C ARG A 481 -1.16 -5.14 -14.88
N VAL A 482 -2.23 -4.76 -14.20
CA VAL A 482 -3.50 -4.35 -14.81
C VAL A 482 -3.57 -2.83 -14.80
N SER A 483 -3.94 -2.21 -15.94
CA SER A 483 -4.18 -0.76 -16.00
C SER A 483 -5.30 -0.35 -15.05
N SER A 484 -5.28 0.90 -14.57
CA SER A 484 -6.25 1.39 -13.60
C SER A 484 -7.69 1.29 -14.11
N ASN A 485 -7.89 1.53 -15.42
CA ASN A 485 -9.17 1.42 -16.10
C ASN A 485 -9.54 -0.01 -16.52
N GLY A 486 -8.64 -1.00 -16.36
CA GLY A 486 -8.89 -2.40 -16.66
C GLY A 486 -8.89 -2.76 -18.15
N ASP A 487 -8.51 -1.89 -19.07
CA ASP A 487 -8.53 -2.15 -20.50
C ASP A 487 -7.28 -2.88 -21.03
N THR A 488 -6.22 -2.92 -20.23
CA THR A 488 -4.93 -3.48 -20.61
C THR A 488 -4.28 -4.25 -19.47
N ILE A 489 -3.73 -5.40 -19.79
CA ILE A 489 -2.91 -6.22 -18.89
C ILE A 489 -1.54 -6.37 -19.50
N TYR A 490 -0.50 -6.10 -18.72
CA TYR A 490 0.88 -6.36 -19.08
C TYR A 490 1.44 -7.47 -18.20
N PHE A 491 2.33 -8.29 -18.75
CA PHE A 491 3.04 -9.32 -17.99
C PHE A 491 4.37 -9.66 -18.63
N MET A 492 5.24 -10.31 -17.89
CA MET A 492 6.53 -10.79 -18.36
C MET A 492 6.50 -12.30 -18.59
N ALA A 493 7.20 -12.75 -19.62
CA ALA A 493 7.46 -14.17 -19.87
C ALA A 493 8.78 -14.33 -20.63
N ASP A 494 9.13 -15.58 -20.98
CA ASP A 494 10.38 -15.92 -21.69
C ASP A 494 11.61 -15.31 -20.98
N ILE A 495 11.67 -15.50 -19.66
CA ILE A 495 12.72 -14.92 -18.81
C ILE A 495 14.00 -15.73 -18.96
N ASP A 496 15.10 -15.04 -19.26
CA ASP A 496 16.46 -15.54 -19.12
C ASP A 496 16.97 -15.22 -17.70
N GLU A 497 17.01 -16.23 -16.84
CA GLU A 497 17.44 -16.09 -15.44
C GLU A 497 18.93 -15.67 -15.33
N GLY A 498 19.77 -16.02 -16.32
CA GLY A 498 21.19 -15.68 -16.31
C GLY A 498 21.44 -14.21 -16.59
N GLU A 499 20.74 -13.66 -17.57
CA GLU A 499 20.81 -12.25 -17.97
C GLU A 499 19.79 -11.38 -17.25
N LYS A 500 18.86 -11.98 -16.50
CA LYS A 500 17.75 -11.32 -15.83
C LYS A 500 16.93 -10.44 -16.79
N THR A 501 16.69 -10.94 -17.99
CA THR A 501 15.89 -10.27 -19.01
C THR A 501 14.71 -11.13 -19.44
N GLY A 502 13.66 -10.49 -19.94
CA GLY A 502 12.46 -11.15 -20.43
C GLY A 502 11.76 -10.34 -21.49
N ILE A 503 10.59 -10.82 -21.90
CA ILE A 503 9.71 -10.17 -22.86
C ILE A 503 8.46 -9.68 -22.16
N ILE A 504 8.09 -8.40 -22.38
CA ILE A 504 6.79 -7.88 -21.94
C ILE A 504 5.74 -8.23 -23.00
N TYR A 505 4.66 -8.79 -22.55
CA TYR A 505 3.45 -9.04 -23.34
C TYR A 505 2.32 -8.11 -22.92
N GLU A 506 1.45 -7.78 -23.87
CA GLU A 506 0.25 -6.98 -23.70
C GLU A 506 -0.99 -7.80 -24.07
N ILE A 507 -2.03 -7.73 -23.24
CA ILE A 507 -3.37 -8.25 -23.50
C ILE A 507 -4.36 -7.08 -23.42
N LYS A 508 -5.19 -6.91 -24.44
CA LYS A 508 -6.29 -5.93 -24.41
C LYS A 508 -7.57 -6.59 -23.90
N VAL A 509 -8.24 -5.88 -22.98
CA VAL A 509 -9.55 -6.26 -22.46
C VAL A 509 -10.60 -5.38 -23.08
N LYS A 510 -11.61 -5.99 -23.69
CA LYS A 510 -12.71 -5.27 -24.33
C LYS A 510 -14.00 -6.07 -24.28
N ASP A 511 -15.11 -5.42 -23.91
CA ASP A 511 -16.46 -6.01 -23.92
C ASP A 511 -16.52 -7.37 -23.16
N GLY A 512 -15.85 -7.47 -22.03
CA GLY A 512 -15.78 -8.67 -21.20
C GLY A 512 -15.07 -9.86 -21.88
N SER A 513 -14.09 -9.59 -22.75
CA SER A 513 -13.23 -10.55 -23.45
C SER A 513 -11.79 -10.06 -23.47
N ILE A 514 -10.84 -10.99 -23.66
CA ILE A 514 -9.43 -10.67 -23.77
C ILE A 514 -8.90 -10.94 -25.18
N SER A 515 -7.88 -10.22 -25.61
CA SER A 515 -7.11 -10.53 -26.81
C SER A 515 -6.07 -11.63 -26.53
N THR A 516 -5.54 -12.24 -27.58
CA THR A 516 -4.30 -13.03 -27.46
C THR A 516 -3.13 -12.15 -27.04
N PRO A 517 -2.17 -12.66 -26.24
CA PRO A 517 -0.96 -11.94 -25.88
C PRO A 517 -0.19 -11.44 -27.12
N GLN A 518 0.23 -10.20 -27.11
CA GLN A 518 1.07 -9.58 -28.14
C GLN A 518 2.37 -9.11 -27.50
N VAL A 519 3.51 -9.30 -28.20
CA VAL A 519 4.81 -8.79 -27.74
C VAL A 519 4.73 -7.25 -27.65
N TYR A 520 4.93 -6.74 -26.44
CA TYR A 520 5.02 -5.30 -26.21
C TYR A 520 6.45 -4.82 -26.34
N ASP A 521 7.42 -5.40 -25.61
CA ASP A 521 8.82 -5.05 -25.70
C ASP A 521 9.71 -6.24 -25.29
N GLU A 522 10.96 -6.27 -25.73
CA GLU A 522 11.91 -7.37 -25.54
C GLU A 522 13.16 -6.89 -24.78
N GLU A 523 13.97 -7.82 -24.27
CA GLU A 523 15.19 -7.54 -23.50
C GLU A 523 14.95 -6.61 -22.29
N VAL A 524 13.82 -6.84 -21.59
CA VAL A 524 13.41 -6.05 -20.44
C VAL A 524 13.92 -6.70 -19.17
N TYR A 525 14.37 -5.90 -18.22
CA TYR A 525 14.81 -6.38 -16.90
C TYR A 525 13.65 -7.04 -16.14
N SER A 526 13.84 -8.33 -15.79
CA SER A 526 12.76 -9.19 -15.32
C SER A 526 12.26 -8.88 -13.90
N GLU A 527 13.07 -8.21 -13.07
CA GLU A 527 12.73 -7.93 -11.67
C GLU A 527 11.94 -6.62 -11.48
N TYR A 528 11.63 -5.89 -12.55
CA TYR A 528 10.87 -4.64 -12.42
C TYR A 528 9.89 -4.41 -13.57
N LEU A 529 8.61 -4.37 -13.23
CA LEU A 529 7.53 -3.94 -14.10
C LEU A 529 6.51 -3.18 -13.26
N SER A 530 6.14 -1.97 -13.64
CA SER A 530 5.18 -1.13 -12.91
C SER A 530 4.28 -0.35 -13.86
N ILE A 531 3.07 -0.03 -13.39
CA ILE A 531 2.18 0.92 -14.07
C ILE A 531 2.04 2.15 -13.18
N TYR A 532 2.22 3.31 -13.77
CA TYR A 532 2.02 4.59 -13.14
C TYR A 532 1.18 5.49 -14.05
N ASP A 533 0.01 5.92 -13.57
CA ASP A 533 -0.96 6.71 -14.35
C ASP A 533 -1.25 6.09 -15.72
N ASP A 534 -1.54 4.80 -15.74
CA ASP A 534 -1.76 3.96 -16.93
C ASP A 534 -0.58 3.88 -17.92
N LYS A 535 0.60 4.41 -17.56
CA LYS A 535 1.84 4.30 -18.33
C LYS A 535 2.69 3.17 -17.80
N LEU A 536 3.14 2.30 -18.69
CA LEU A 536 4.00 1.18 -18.33
C LEU A 536 5.45 1.65 -18.14
N MET A 537 6.03 1.33 -16.98
CA MET A 537 7.42 1.64 -16.63
C MET A 537 8.24 0.37 -16.47
N TYR A 538 9.42 0.35 -17.08
CA TYR A 538 10.34 -0.78 -17.04
C TYR A 538 11.78 -0.36 -17.33
N PHE A 539 12.70 -1.28 -17.13
CA PHE A 539 14.13 -1.05 -17.38
C PHE A 539 14.68 -1.96 -18.45
N LYS A 540 15.72 -1.48 -19.14
CA LYS A 540 16.58 -2.24 -20.02
C LYS A 540 18.05 -1.96 -19.68
N ASN A 541 18.96 -2.78 -20.22
CA ASN A 541 20.41 -2.61 -20.09
C ASN A 541 20.83 -2.41 -18.62
N THR A 542 20.27 -3.22 -17.72
CA THR A 542 20.62 -3.16 -16.30
C THR A 542 22.04 -3.67 -16.08
N THR A 543 22.73 -3.03 -15.16
CA THR A 543 24.07 -3.42 -14.74
C THR A 543 24.14 -3.41 -13.23
N ASP A 544 24.91 -4.32 -12.65
CA ASP A 544 25.18 -4.31 -11.23
C ASP A 544 25.72 -2.95 -10.80
N ASN A 545 25.24 -2.45 -9.66
CA ASN A 545 25.83 -1.27 -9.07
C ASN A 545 27.24 -1.64 -8.54
N PRO A 546 28.31 -0.98 -9.03
CA PRO A 546 29.68 -1.35 -8.68
C PRO A 546 29.99 -1.20 -7.18
N ASN A 547 29.22 -0.42 -6.44
CA ASN A 547 29.41 -0.14 -5.03
C ASN A 547 28.48 -0.96 -4.11
N ARG A 548 27.78 -1.98 -4.65
CA ARG A 548 26.90 -2.84 -3.84
C ARG A 548 27.68 -3.59 -2.77
N ARG A 549 27.08 -3.75 -1.59
CA ARG A 549 27.61 -4.65 -0.56
C ARG A 549 27.28 -6.11 -0.92
N SER A 550 28.16 -7.04 -0.55
CA SER A 550 27.89 -8.48 -0.68
C SER A 550 26.60 -8.81 0.07
N GLY A 551 25.56 -9.25 -0.63
CA GLY A 551 24.24 -9.54 -0.06
C GLY A 551 23.13 -8.57 -0.48
N ASP A 552 23.43 -7.43 -1.08
CA ASP A 552 22.41 -6.53 -1.67
C ASP A 552 22.03 -7.05 -3.07
N TYR A 553 20.99 -7.86 -3.14
CA TYR A 553 20.58 -8.58 -4.35
C TYR A 553 19.97 -7.72 -5.46
N GLU A 554 19.57 -6.46 -5.20
CA GLU A 554 18.69 -5.71 -6.09
C GLU A 554 19.15 -4.30 -6.46
N ALA A 555 20.40 -3.98 -6.26
CA ALA A 555 20.91 -2.62 -6.45
C ALA A 555 21.44 -2.37 -7.87
N ASN A 556 20.57 -2.44 -8.86
CA ASN A 556 20.96 -2.30 -10.27
C ASN A 556 20.76 -0.86 -10.79
N LEU A 557 21.57 -0.48 -11.76
CA LEU A 557 21.40 0.73 -12.57
C LEU A 557 20.91 0.33 -13.96
N GLY A 558 19.85 0.94 -14.44
CA GLY A 558 19.26 0.61 -15.73
C GLY A 558 18.90 1.81 -16.59
N THR A 559 18.50 1.54 -17.81
CA THR A 559 17.88 2.52 -18.70
C THR A 559 16.39 2.48 -18.48
N LEU A 560 15.81 3.59 -18.00
CA LEU A 560 14.37 3.73 -17.74
C LEU A 560 13.61 3.98 -19.03
N TYR A 561 12.51 3.23 -19.20
CA TYR A 561 11.51 3.41 -20.26
C TYR A 561 10.13 3.69 -19.67
N ILE A 562 9.39 4.56 -20.32
CA ILE A 562 7.95 4.79 -20.08
C ILE A 562 7.25 4.67 -21.44
N ASP A 563 6.30 3.74 -21.59
CA ASP A 563 5.56 3.47 -22.84
C ASP A 563 6.48 3.38 -24.07
N LYS A 564 7.53 2.57 -24.01
CA LYS A 564 8.58 2.40 -25.05
C LYS A 564 9.47 3.61 -25.30
N ASN A 565 9.21 4.74 -24.65
CA ASN A 565 10.07 5.90 -24.75
C ASN A 565 11.23 5.79 -23.76
N LYS A 566 12.43 5.85 -24.26
CA LYS A 566 13.63 5.94 -23.41
C LYS A 566 13.63 7.29 -22.68
N ILE A 567 13.68 7.25 -21.36
CA ILE A 567 13.68 8.44 -20.50
C ILE A 567 15.11 8.80 -20.11
N ASP A 568 15.82 7.90 -19.42
CA ASP A 568 17.18 8.19 -18.93
C ASP A 568 18.00 6.91 -18.76
N GLU A 569 19.31 7.07 -18.58
CA GLU A 569 20.26 5.97 -18.36
C GLU A 569 20.81 6.00 -16.92
N LYS A 570 21.34 4.86 -16.49
CA LYS A 570 21.94 4.71 -15.15
C LYS A 570 20.99 5.11 -14.01
N VAL A 571 19.69 4.91 -14.24
CA VAL A 571 18.65 5.13 -13.23
C VAL A 571 18.73 4.00 -12.20
N TYR A 572 18.63 4.36 -10.91
CA TYR A 572 18.61 3.41 -9.81
C TYR A 572 17.24 2.74 -9.71
N THR A 573 17.20 1.39 -9.81
CA THR A 573 15.94 0.67 -9.99
C THR A 573 15.11 0.52 -8.73
N ARG A 574 15.71 0.64 -7.54
CA ARG A 574 15.07 0.29 -6.28
C ARG A 574 14.22 1.41 -5.67
N GLU A 575 14.67 2.66 -5.70
CA GLU A 575 14.01 3.75 -4.96
C GLU A 575 12.93 4.51 -5.72
N MET A 576 12.81 4.31 -7.02
CA MET A 576 11.72 4.91 -7.81
C MET A 576 10.32 4.52 -7.32
N VAL A 577 10.15 3.28 -6.85
CA VAL A 577 8.84 2.71 -6.51
C VAL A 577 8.18 3.44 -5.32
N TYR A 578 8.97 3.85 -4.33
CA TYR A 578 8.43 4.44 -3.09
C TYR A 578 8.05 5.91 -3.22
N ASN A 579 8.65 6.64 -4.14
CA ASN A 579 8.45 8.09 -4.28
C ASN A 579 7.40 8.50 -5.31
N ILE A 580 7.01 7.58 -6.21
CA ILE A 580 5.95 7.81 -7.22
C ILE A 580 4.54 7.79 -6.60
N LEU A 581 4.35 7.07 -5.48
CA LEU A 581 3.02 6.78 -4.93
C LEU A 581 2.42 7.91 -4.09
N ASN A 582 3.14 9.00 -3.80
CA ASN A 582 2.80 9.74 -2.58
C ASN A 582 2.25 11.15 -2.72
N SER A 583 2.29 11.87 -3.83
CA SER A 583 1.55 13.15 -3.95
C SER A 583 1.88 13.97 -5.20
N GLY A 584 1.07 14.96 -5.53
CA GLY A 584 1.25 15.92 -6.61
C GLY A 584 0.75 15.43 -7.97
N SER A 585 1.14 16.15 -9.03
CA SER A 585 0.82 15.76 -10.39
C SER A 585 1.44 14.40 -10.75
N LYS A 586 0.65 13.54 -11.35
CA LYS A 586 1.12 12.24 -11.84
C LYS A 586 2.11 12.35 -13.02
N ASP A 587 2.26 13.53 -13.59
CA ASP A 587 3.13 13.75 -14.75
C ASP A 587 4.59 14.07 -14.39
N ILE A 588 4.89 14.31 -13.11
CA ILE A 588 6.24 14.65 -12.64
C ILE A 588 6.84 13.52 -11.84
N LEU A 589 7.93 12.96 -12.37
CA LEU A 589 8.68 11.86 -11.79
C LEU A 589 10.03 12.34 -11.28
N TYR A 590 10.33 12.05 -10.01
CA TYR A 590 11.67 12.21 -9.43
C TYR A 590 12.32 10.84 -9.26
N TYR A 591 13.63 10.75 -9.54
CA TYR A 591 14.39 9.51 -9.47
C TYR A 591 15.89 9.76 -9.33
N TYR A 592 16.63 8.75 -8.87
CA TYR A 592 18.08 8.82 -8.82
C TYR A 592 18.74 8.26 -10.08
N THR A 593 19.83 8.93 -10.48
CA THR A 593 20.82 8.35 -11.40
C THR A 593 22.16 8.25 -10.70
N TYR A 594 23.03 7.32 -11.16
CA TYR A 594 24.37 7.09 -10.60
C TYR A 594 24.38 6.92 -9.08
N TYR A 595 23.39 6.25 -8.51
CA TYR A 595 23.28 6.06 -7.07
C TYR A 595 24.45 5.24 -6.51
N ASP A 596 25.17 5.79 -5.52
CA ASP A 596 26.27 5.13 -4.79
C ASP A 596 25.72 4.55 -3.48
N ILE A 597 25.54 3.23 -3.44
CA ILE A 597 24.97 2.55 -2.27
C ILE A 597 25.87 2.70 -1.04
N ALA A 598 27.20 2.70 -1.21
CA ALA A 598 28.12 2.81 -0.08
C ALA A 598 28.03 4.17 0.61
N LYS A 599 27.69 5.21 -0.15
CA LYS A 599 27.48 6.55 0.35
C LYS A 599 26.01 6.88 0.61
N SER A 600 25.09 6.06 0.11
CA SER A 600 23.64 6.29 0.12
C SER A 600 23.28 7.64 -0.51
N GLU A 601 23.84 7.94 -1.69
CA GLU A 601 23.61 9.20 -2.41
C GLU A 601 23.63 9.00 -3.93
N GLY A 602 22.90 9.84 -4.66
CA GLY A 602 22.85 9.83 -6.13
C GLY A 602 22.60 11.21 -6.70
N GLU A 603 22.60 11.33 -8.02
CA GLU A 603 22.10 12.50 -8.71
C GLU A 603 20.57 12.42 -8.76
N LEU A 604 19.88 13.36 -8.10
CA LEU A 604 18.44 13.51 -8.19
C LEU A 604 18.05 14.19 -9.49
N LYS A 605 17.15 13.57 -10.24
CA LYS A 605 16.60 14.13 -11.49
C LYS A 605 15.08 14.23 -11.42
N VAL A 606 14.53 15.09 -12.28
CA VAL A 606 13.11 15.26 -12.52
C VAL A 606 12.78 15.07 -13.99
N TYR A 607 11.71 14.35 -14.27
CA TYR A 607 11.10 14.18 -15.58
C TYR A 607 9.67 14.71 -15.53
N ASP A 608 9.35 15.70 -16.40
CA ASP A 608 8.07 16.42 -16.48
C ASP A 608 7.29 16.07 -17.77
N GLY A 609 7.54 14.90 -18.35
CA GLY A 609 6.96 14.48 -19.61
C GLY A 609 7.75 14.92 -20.85
N ASN A 610 8.80 15.74 -20.71
CA ASN A 610 9.63 16.22 -21.82
C ASN A 610 11.04 15.61 -21.80
N GLN A 611 11.95 16.22 -21.06
CA GLN A 611 13.33 15.79 -20.94
C GLN A 611 13.75 15.74 -19.47
N PRO A 612 14.54 14.75 -19.07
CA PRO A 612 15.13 14.72 -17.74
C PRO A 612 15.98 15.95 -17.46
N LYS A 613 15.83 16.50 -16.26
CA LYS A 613 16.62 17.63 -15.76
C LYS A 613 17.28 17.25 -14.46
N SER A 614 18.56 17.60 -14.29
CA SER A 614 19.24 17.45 -13.01
C SER A 614 18.70 18.44 -12.00
N VAL A 615 18.33 17.95 -10.83
CA VAL A 615 17.97 18.75 -9.66
C VAL A 615 19.23 19.04 -8.85
N LYS A 616 19.95 18.00 -8.46
CA LYS A 616 21.15 18.11 -7.64
C LYS A 616 21.95 16.80 -7.63
N GLU A 617 23.28 16.91 -7.57
CA GLU A 617 24.19 15.81 -7.28
C GLU A 617 24.31 15.56 -5.77
N ALA A 618 24.76 14.37 -5.38
CA ALA A 618 25.00 13.96 -3.99
C ALA A 618 23.76 14.13 -3.08
N VAL A 619 22.60 13.73 -3.58
CA VAL A 619 21.36 13.70 -2.81
C VAL A 619 21.23 12.37 -2.10
N HIS A 620 21.07 12.43 -0.76
CA HIS A 620 20.92 11.27 0.12
C HIS A 620 19.47 10.80 0.19
N ASP A 621 18.53 11.72 0.33
CA ASP A 621 17.11 11.43 0.48
C ASP A 621 16.23 12.53 -0.11
N PHE A 622 15.01 12.20 -0.54
CA PHE A 622 14.08 13.19 -1.05
C PHE A 622 12.62 12.79 -0.80
N VAL A 623 11.75 13.79 -0.85
CA VAL A 623 10.28 13.62 -0.85
C VAL A 623 9.65 14.61 -1.82
N LYS A 624 8.78 14.11 -2.70
CA LYS A 624 7.95 14.93 -3.57
C LYS A 624 6.77 15.49 -2.77
N LEU A 625 6.51 16.79 -2.90
CA LEU A 625 5.37 17.46 -2.27
C LEU A 625 4.17 17.50 -3.21
N GLU A 626 2.98 17.81 -2.68
CA GLU A 626 1.73 17.84 -3.48
C GLU A 626 1.73 18.94 -4.58
N ASP A 627 2.51 19.99 -4.41
CA ASP A 627 2.67 21.07 -5.40
C ASP A 627 3.78 20.78 -6.43
N ASP A 628 4.18 19.51 -6.54
CA ASP A 628 5.23 19.01 -7.42
C ASP A 628 6.65 19.53 -7.12
N SER A 629 6.84 20.30 -6.06
CA SER A 629 8.17 20.58 -5.55
C SER A 629 8.79 19.36 -4.87
N VAL A 630 10.09 19.37 -4.67
CA VAL A 630 10.78 18.29 -3.96
C VAL A 630 11.67 18.84 -2.86
N LEU A 631 11.51 18.27 -1.66
CA LEU A 631 12.48 18.42 -0.57
C LEU A 631 13.56 17.37 -0.72
N TYR A 632 14.81 17.71 -0.49
CA TYR A 632 15.90 16.76 -0.55
C TYR A 632 17.02 17.08 0.43
N LEU A 633 17.67 16.04 0.92
CA LEU A 633 18.88 16.10 1.74
C LEU A 633 20.10 15.89 0.86
N ARG A 634 21.04 16.83 0.89
CA ARG A 634 22.29 16.78 0.16
C ARG A 634 23.51 16.92 1.08
N ASP A 635 24.66 16.58 0.59
CA ASP A 635 25.93 16.67 1.32
C ASP A 635 25.84 15.95 2.69
N TYR A 636 25.19 14.76 2.68
CA TYR A 636 24.88 14.02 3.89
C TYR A 636 26.12 13.30 4.43
N ASN A 637 26.44 13.56 5.70
CA ASN A 637 27.52 12.88 6.38
C ASN A 637 26.97 11.66 7.14
N ASN A 638 27.24 10.46 6.65
CA ASN A 638 26.74 9.21 7.24
C ASN A 638 27.23 8.95 8.66
N ASP A 639 28.43 9.42 9.03
CA ASP A 639 28.97 9.25 10.39
C ASP A 639 28.27 10.15 11.40
N LYS A 640 27.85 11.33 10.97
CA LYS A 640 27.15 12.31 11.82
C LYS A 640 25.63 12.26 11.66
N HIS A 641 25.14 11.51 10.66
CA HIS A 641 23.73 11.44 10.29
C HIS A 641 23.09 12.83 10.05
N LYS A 642 23.78 13.70 9.29
CA LYS A 642 23.35 15.10 9.07
C LYS A 642 23.72 15.58 7.67
N GLY A 643 22.82 16.37 7.07
CA GLY A 643 23.01 16.98 5.78
C GLY A 643 22.35 18.36 5.67
N THR A 644 22.35 18.94 4.48
CA THR A 644 21.65 20.19 4.15
C THR A 644 20.30 19.88 3.55
N LEU A 645 19.21 20.34 4.17
CA LEU A 645 17.87 20.30 3.62
C LEU A 645 17.66 21.41 2.60
N SER A 646 17.26 21.05 1.41
CA SER A 646 16.99 21.98 0.31
C SER A 646 15.62 21.69 -0.30
N LEU A 647 15.04 22.72 -0.93
CA LEU A 647 13.81 22.65 -1.72
C LEU A 647 14.12 22.99 -3.17
N TYR A 648 13.62 22.14 -4.09
CA TYR A 648 13.59 22.44 -5.53
C TYR A 648 12.16 22.73 -5.97
N LYS A 649 11.95 23.87 -6.58
CA LYS A 649 10.67 24.31 -7.15
C LYS A 649 10.90 25.16 -8.39
N ASP A 650 10.12 24.97 -9.43
CA ASP A 650 10.13 25.75 -10.67
C ASP A 650 11.52 25.90 -11.33
N GLY A 651 12.37 24.89 -11.20
CA GLY A 651 13.73 24.87 -11.75
C GLY A 651 14.80 25.48 -10.85
N GLU A 652 14.46 25.96 -9.66
CA GLU A 652 15.38 26.58 -8.70
C GLU A 652 15.50 25.78 -7.40
N SER A 653 16.72 25.70 -6.88
CA SER A 653 17.02 25.08 -5.59
C SER A 653 17.31 26.14 -4.53
N LYS A 654 16.73 25.96 -3.35
CA LYS A 654 16.94 26.85 -2.20
C LYS A 654 17.24 26.02 -0.96
N ASP A 655 18.31 26.38 -0.25
CA ASP A 655 18.63 25.79 1.03
C ASP A 655 17.66 26.29 2.12
N ILE A 656 17.17 25.36 2.90
CA ILE A 656 16.20 25.59 3.98
C ILE A 656 16.90 25.59 5.33
N ASP A 657 17.66 24.52 5.63
CA ASP A 657 18.38 24.38 6.90
C ASP A 657 19.60 23.46 6.74
N GLU A 658 20.56 23.60 7.67
CA GLU A 658 21.76 22.77 7.75
C GLU A 658 21.66 21.81 8.96
N GLU A 659 22.54 20.83 9.02
CA GLU A 659 22.58 19.84 10.12
C GLU A 659 21.26 19.05 10.29
N VAL A 660 20.50 18.85 9.20
CA VAL A 660 19.24 18.12 9.20
C VAL A 660 19.52 16.62 9.15
N MET A 661 18.85 15.86 10.01
CA MET A 661 19.01 14.40 10.12
C MET A 661 18.12 13.66 9.13
N MET A 662 16.86 14.07 8.99
CA MET A 662 15.90 13.41 8.09
C MET A 662 14.69 14.29 7.75
N ILE A 663 14.04 13.98 6.65
CA ILE A 663 12.75 14.56 6.24
C ILE A 663 11.63 13.66 6.75
N ILE A 664 10.59 14.25 7.35
CA ILE A 664 9.38 13.49 7.77
C ILE A 664 8.46 13.30 6.56
N LYS A 665 8.55 12.17 5.90
CA LYS A 665 7.82 11.87 4.64
C LYS A 665 6.33 11.69 4.84
N ASN A 666 5.94 11.01 5.89
CA ASN A 666 4.53 10.57 6.10
C ASN A 666 3.59 11.66 6.65
N ALA A 667 4.10 12.82 7.07
CA ALA A 667 3.26 13.94 7.46
C ALA A 667 2.34 14.43 6.31
N TYR A 668 2.63 14.01 5.07
CA TYR A 668 1.97 14.42 3.83
C TYR A 668 1.09 13.34 3.18
N ILE A 669 1.14 12.07 3.67
CA ILE A 669 0.65 10.90 2.93
C ILE A 669 -0.80 10.56 3.26
N ILE A 670 -1.38 11.11 4.31
CA ILE A 670 -2.72 10.70 4.77
C ILE A 670 -3.73 11.82 4.44
N ARG A 671 -4.18 11.79 3.21
CA ARG A 671 -5.36 12.54 2.73
C ARG A 671 -6.32 11.60 2.05
#